data_e4d638a594360a692094a70bf083fe6f
#
_entry.id   e4d638a594360a692094a70bf083fe6f
#
_cell.length_a   1.000
_cell.length_b   1.000
_cell.length_c   1.000
_cell.angle_alpha   90.00
_cell.angle_beta   90.00
_cell.angle_gamma   90.00
#
_symmetry.space_group_name_H-M   'P 1'
#
loop_
_entity.id
_entity.type
_entity.pdbx_description
1 polymer ?
#
loop_
_entity_poly.entity_id
_entity_poly.type
_entity_poly.pdbx_seq_one_letter_code
_entity_poly.pdbx_strand_id
1 'polypeptide(L)'
;MDRITPDGLRILAELEKKVLWLASWTIHHANQLRESSDGLKVGGHQASSASLATIMAALYFHALRPQDRVAVKPHASPNFHAIQYLLGRQTKDKLAGFRGYKGAQSYPSRTKDADDVDFSTGSVGLGVAQTLFSSLTQDYVRAHGWSLDRPEGRMIALVGDAELDEGNIFEAMLEGWKHALRNCWWIIDYNRQSLDAVIREGLWARYEALFRAFGWDVVILKYGSLLQQAFREEGGERLRAWIDNCPNQLYSALVFQGGAAWRKRLNDEIGDQGAVTRLIEKRSDDELGALMTNLAGHDLPSLIEAFGKVDHDRPICFICYTIKGFGLPFAGHKDNHAGLMTPAQMETFRTAMRIRPGHEWDRFEGLAVAPKRIQAFLDRVPFARRGAANPAPSIAVPAELPVPSQPTNSTQAGFGAILNEIARQDSELARRIVTTSPDVTVSTNLGAWVNRRSLFAKEAVADTFKSEHIPSIFTWEFSPKGQHIELGIAENNLFTLLSALGLSHAINGERLLPIGTLYDPFIARGLDALNYACYQDARFILVATPSGITLAPEGGAHQSIAQPLIGLAQDGLAAFEPAFVDELAVILAFAFAYIQRSGETDASGHDWLREETGGSVYLRLSTRPIEQPRRAMSPELRQAIMDGGYWMRKPGPNCQVVVAYTGAVAPETIQAVGLMAEDRRDVGLLAVTSADRLNAGWGAAQRARERGLVHTRSHVERLLDEVPTHCGMVTVLDGHPATLTWLGAIRGHAVRSLGVEHFGQTGSIPDLYRHYGIDANAIVAAAQAIAPGKPIRYLRALG
;
A
#
# COMPACT_ATOMS: atom_id res chain seq x y z
N MET A 1 2.70 -25.44 18.68
CA MET A 1 1.50 -25.95 17.98
C MET A 1 1.13 -27.32 18.55
N ASP A 2 -0.17 -27.60 18.68
CA ASP A 2 -0.61 -28.94 19.05
C ASP A 2 -0.29 -29.92 17.93
N ARG A 3 0.12 -31.13 18.28
CA ARG A 3 0.37 -32.20 17.29
C ARG A 3 -0.95 -32.54 16.58
N ILE A 4 -0.95 -32.49 15.26
CA ILE A 4 -2.09 -32.96 14.47
C ILE A 4 -2.23 -34.45 14.62
N THR A 5 -3.46 -34.93 14.85
CA THR A 5 -3.73 -36.37 14.89
C THR A 5 -3.73 -36.96 13.48
N PRO A 6 -3.53 -38.30 13.31
CA PRO A 6 -3.64 -38.93 11.99
C PRO A 6 -5.00 -38.69 11.32
N ASP A 7 -6.08 -38.63 12.10
CA ASP A 7 -7.41 -38.29 11.60
C ASP A 7 -7.52 -36.82 11.17
N GLY A 8 -6.94 -35.90 11.95
CA GLY A 8 -6.85 -34.50 11.58
C GLY A 8 -6.06 -34.30 10.29
N LEU A 9 -4.94 -35.00 10.11
CA LEU A 9 -4.15 -34.94 8.88
C LEU A 9 -4.96 -35.43 7.66
N ARG A 10 -5.76 -36.51 7.84
CA ARG A 10 -6.65 -37.03 6.80
C ARG A 10 -7.71 -35.98 6.41
N ILE A 11 -8.32 -35.29 7.37
CA ILE A 11 -9.31 -34.24 7.10
C ILE A 11 -8.64 -33.08 6.39
N LEU A 12 -7.44 -32.68 6.81
CA LEU A 12 -6.67 -31.60 6.20
C LEU A 12 -6.33 -31.90 4.73
N ALA A 13 -5.95 -33.13 4.40
CA ALA A 13 -5.71 -33.54 3.01
C ALA A 13 -6.99 -33.48 2.14
N GLU A 14 -8.14 -33.79 2.69
CA GLU A 14 -9.41 -33.63 1.99
C GLU A 14 -9.77 -32.13 1.79
N LEU A 15 -9.50 -31.28 2.78
CA LEU A 15 -9.68 -29.83 2.66
C LEU A 15 -8.74 -29.21 1.61
N GLU A 16 -7.49 -29.65 1.54
CA GLU A 16 -6.54 -29.24 0.49
C GLU A 16 -7.10 -29.53 -0.92
N LYS A 17 -7.61 -30.75 -1.16
CA LYS A 17 -8.26 -31.10 -2.43
C LYS A 17 -9.43 -30.19 -2.71
N LYS A 18 -10.25 -29.87 -1.71
CA LYS A 18 -11.40 -28.99 -1.88
C LYS A 18 -11.01 -27.55 -2.20
N VAL A 19 -9.94 -27.05 -1.58
CA VAL A 19 -9.37 -25.72 -1.91
C VAL A 19 -8.92 -25.70 -3.38
N LEU A 20 -8.15 -26.69 -3.82
CA LEU A 20 -7.71 -26.80 -5.21
C LEU A 20 -8.89 -26.85 -6.19
N TRP A 21 -9.93 -27.66 -5.86
CA TRP A 21 -11.15 -27.72 -6.66
C TRP A 21 -11.86 -26.37 -6.76
N LEU A 22 -12.20 -25.77 -5.63
CA LEU A 22 -12.96 -24.52 -5.58
C LEU A 22 -12.19 -23.36 -6.27
N ALA A 23 -10.90 -23.27 -6.06
CA ALA A 23 -10.05 -22.26 -6.70
C ALA A 23 -10.04 -22.43 -8.23
N SER A 24 -9.88 -23.68 -8.72
CA SER A 24 -9.87 -23.98 -10.15
C SER A 24 -11.24 -23.76 -10.78
N TRP A 25 -12.31 -24.18 -10.08
CA TRP A 25 -13.69 -24.01 -10.53
C TRP A 25 -14.11 -22.54 -10.60
N THR A 26 -13.72 -21.74 -9.61
CA THR A 26 -13.98 -20.29 -9.59
C THR A 26 -13.45 -19.62 -10.86
N ILE A 27 -12.21 -19.92 -11.24
CA ILE A 27 -11.59 -19.37 -12.45
C ILE A 27 -12.28 -19.92 -13.71
N HIS A 28 -12.58 -21.23 -13.75
CA HIS A 28 -13.27 -21.86 -14.88
C HIS A 28 -14.67 -21.28 -15.09
N HIS A 29 -15.45 -21.18 -14.02
CA HIS A 29 -16.79 -20.59 -14.04
C HIS A 29 -16.76 -19.17 -14.60
N ALA A 30 -15.84 -18.33 -14.14
CA ALA A 30 -15.70 -16.94 -14.58
C ALA A 30 -15.37 -16.82 -16.09
N ASN A 31 -14.62 -17.79 -16.66
CA ASN A 31 -14.15 -17.73 -18.04
C ASN A 31 -15.01 -18.50 -19.05
N GLN A 32 -15.72 -19.56 -18.62
CA GLN A 32 -16.39 -20.50 -19.52
C GLN A 32 -17.91 -20.58 -19.32
N LEU A 33 -18.40 -20.27 -18.12
CA LEU A 33 -19.82 -20.51 -17.79
C LEU A 33 -20.59 -19.21 -17.54
N ARG A 34 -19.95 -18.20 -16.97
CA ARG A 34 -20.55 -16.88 -16.76
C ARG A 34 -20.59 -16.11 -18.08
N GLU A 35 -21.76 -15.58 -18.45
CA GLU A 35 -21.89 -14.72 -19.62
C GLU A 35 -20.99 -13.49 -19.50
N SER A 36 -20.24 -13.22 -20.57
CA SER A 36 -19.43 -12.01 -20.70
C SER A 36 -20.27 -10.91 -21.35
N SER A 37 -20.40 -9.75 -20.69
CA SER A 37 -21.15 -8.62 -21.23
C SER A 37 -20.36 -7.80 -22.26
N ASP A 38 -19.03 -7.92 -22.29
CA ASP A 38 -18.11 -7.13 -23.12
C ASP A 38 -17.22 -7.97 -24.03
N GLY A 39 -17.31 -9.31 -23.94
CA GLY A 39 -16.49 -10.25 -24.72
C GLY A 39 -15.02 -10.30 -24.30
N LEU A 40 -14.60 -9.60 -23.24
CA LEU A 40 -13.24 -9.63 -22.76
C LEU A 40 -12.94 -10.93 -22.00
N LYS A 41 -11.69 -11.41 -22.11
CA LYS A 41 -11.20 -12.55 -21.33
C LYS A 41 -11.12 -12.18 -19.85
N VAL A 42 -11.80 -12.93 -18.99
CA VAL A 42 -11.73 -12.72 -17.54
C VAL A 42 -10.35 -13.05 -16.98
N GLY A 43 -9.73 -14.12 -17.48
CA GLY A 43 -8.41 -14.56 -17.06
C GLY A 43 -8.40 -15.20 -15.67
N GLY A 44 -7.23 -15.32 -15.10
CA GLY A 44 -6.92 -15.96 -13.82
C GLY A 44 -5.61 -16.76 -13.92
N HIS A 45 -5.13 -17.27 -12.80
CA HIS A 45 -3.85 -17.94 -12.72
C HIS A 45 -4.02 -19.29 -12.01
N GLN A 46 -4.69 -20.27 -12.69
CA GLN A 46 -4.95 -21.60 -12.11
C GLN A 46 -3.67 -22.28 -11.61
N ALA A 47 -2.61 -22.27 -12.42
CA ALA A 47 -1.34 -22.91 -12.07
C ALA A 47 -0.63 -22.25 -10.88
N SER A 48 -0.57 -20.91 -10.86
CA SER A 48 0.07 -20.17 -9.74
C SER A 48 -0.72 -20.29 -8.43
N SER A 49 -2.05 -20.42 -8.52
CA SER A 49 -2.90 -20.69 -7.36
C SER A 49 -2.66 -22.13 -6.86
N ALA A 50 -2.69 -23.11 -7.76
CA ALA A 50 -2.54 -24.51 -7.42
C ALA A 50 -1.19 -24.83 -6.73
N SER A 51 -0.10 -24.14 -7.08
CA SER A 51 1.21 -24.35 -6.44
C SER A 51 1.20 -24.08 -4.92
N LEU A 52 0.29 -23.22 -4.45
CA LEU A 52 0.19 -22.84 -3.04
C LEU A 52 -0.93 -23.58 -2.28
N ALA A 53 -1.71 -24.44 -2.92
CA ALA A 53 -2.88 -25.04 -2.27
C ALA A 53 -2.52 -25.80 -0.99
N THR A 54 -1.47 -26.63 -1.01
CA THR A 54 -0.99 -27.39 0.14
C THR A 54 -0.46 -26.49 1.25
N ILE A 55 0.41 -25.52 0.89
CA ILE A 55 0.99 -24.56 1.83
C ILE A 55 -0.12 -23.78 2.54
N MET A 56 -1.09 -23.25 1.78
CA MET A 56 -2.20 -22.47 2.33
C MET A 56 -3.14 -23.33 3.17
N ALA A 57 -3.39 -24.59 2.78
CA ALA A 57 -4.18 -25.52 3.60
C ALA A 57 -3.50 -25.79 4.95
N ALA A 58 -2.19 -26.11 4.96
CA ALA A 58 -1.42 -26.31 6.19
C ALA A 58 -1.40 -25.03 7.06
N LEU A 59 -1.26 -23.87 6.43
CA LEU A 59 -1.21 -22.59 7.12
C LEU A 59 -2.56 -22.24 7.75
N TYR A 60 -3.62 -22.10 6.95
CA TYR A 60 -4.91 -21.58 7.39
C TYR A 60 -5.70 -22.55 8.26
N PHE A 61 -5.65 -23.87 7.98
CA PHE A 61 -6.42 -24.84 8.75
C PHE A 61 -5.68 -25.45 9.94
N HIS A 62 -4.36 -25.13 10.11
CA HIS A 62 -3.61 -25.69 11.23
C HIS A 62 -2.66 -24.70 11.91
N ALA A 63 -1.82 -23.97 11.16
CA ALA A 63 -0.69 -23.24 11.73
C ALA A 63 -1.03 -21.83 12.22
N LEU A 64 -1.99 -21.14 11.58
CA LEU A 64 -2.36 -19.76 11.92
C LEU A 64 -3.07 -19.66 13.27
N ARG A 65 -2.71 -18.64 14.03
CA ARG A 65 -3.37 -18.20 15.25
C ARG A 65 -4.36 -17.07 14.94
N PRO A 66 -5.34 -16.80 15.81
CA PRO A 66 -6.31 -15.71 15.58
C PRO A 66 -5.66 -14.33 15.39
N GLN A 67 -4.54 -14.07 16.06
CA GLN A 67 -3.83 -12.82 16.03
C GLN A 67 -2.85 -12.67 14.85
N ASP A 68 -2.50 -13.75 14.15
CA ASP A 68 -1.60 -13.69 13.00
C ASP A 68 -2.21 -12.90 11.84
N ARG A 69 -1.37 -12.29 11.00
CA ARG A 69 -1.77 -11.52 9.82
C ARG A 69 -1.08 -12.06 8.58
N VAL A 70 -1.78 -12.11 7.46
CA VAL A 70 -1.27 -12.73 6.25
C VAL A 70 -1.38 -11.79 5.05
N ALA A 71 -0.25 -11.52 4.40
CA ALA A 71 -0.19 -10.99 3.04
C ALA A 71 -0.23 -12.17 2.06
N VAL A 72 -1.33 -12.31 1.35
CA VAL A 72 -1.54 -13.41 0.41
C VAL A 72 -0.89 -13.08 -0.93
N LYS A 73 -0.07 -13.98 -1.46
CA LYS A 73 0.45 -13.86 -2.84
C LYS A 73 -0.69 -13.51 -3.81
N PRO A 74 -0.56 -12.46 -4.64
CA PRO A 74 -1.65 -11.98 -5.49
C PRO A 74 -2.34 -13.10 -6.31
N HIS A 75 -1.56 -13.91 -7.00
CA HIS A 75 -2.08 -14.99 -7.84
C HIS A 75 -2.69 -16.17 -7.07
N ALA A 76 -2.55 -16.23 -5.75
CA ALA A 76 -3.18 -17.24 -4.89
C ALA A 76 -4.54 -16.79 -4.32
N SER A 77 -5.07 -15.65 -4.77
CA SER A 77 -6.39 -15.16 -4.34
C SER A 77 -7.51 -16.20 -4.49
N PRO A 78 -7.58 -17.05 -5.55
CA PRO A 78 -8.62 -18.08 -5.63
C PRO A 78 -8.55 -19.10 -4.49
N ASN A 79 -7.34 -19.51 -4.06
CA ASN A 79 -7.19 -20.37 -2.87
C ASN A 79 -7.65 -19.65 -1.60
N PHE A 80 -7.29 -18.36 -1.45
CA PHE A 80 -7.70 -17.58 -0.29
C PHE A 80 -9.23 -17.48 -0.21
N HIS A 81 -9.91 -17.10 -1.28
CA HIS A 81 -11.37 -17.03 -1.33
C HIS A 81 -12.02 -18.40 -1.09
N ALA A 82 -11.45 -19.48 -1.63
CA ALA A 82 -11.92 -20.85 -1.36
C ALA A 82 -11.80 -21.23 0.11
N ILE A 83 -10.68 -20.91 0.76
CA ILE A 83 -10.47 -21.15 2.19
C ILE A 83 -11.47 -20.35 3.02
N GLN A 84 -11.65 -19.06 2.72
CA GLN A 84 -12.63 -18.21 3.41
C GLN A 84 -14.06 -18.74 3.23
N TYR A 85 -14.39 -19.26 2.05
CA TYR A 85 -15.68 -19.93 1.81
C TYR A 85 -15.84 -21.20 2.67
N LEU A 86 -14.83 -22.04 2.76
CA LEU A 86 -14.84 -23.22 3.62
C LEU A 86 -14.96 -22.86 5.11
N LEU A 87 -14.40 -21.73 5.53
CA LEU A 87 -14.52 -21.19 6.89
C LEU A 87 -15.84 -20.42 7.13
N GLY A 88 -16.70 -20.27 6.11
CA GLY A 88 -17.98 -19.59 6.22
C GLY A 88 -17.89 -18.06 6.22
N ARG A 89 -16.76 -17.49 5.79
CA ARG A 89 -16.51 -16.04 5.72
C ARG A 89 -16.62 -15.46 4.31
N GLN A 90 -16.87 -16.30 3.32
CA GLN A 90 -17.13 -15.94 1.92
C GLN A 90 -18.43 -16.60 1.47
N THR A 91 -19.06 -16.09 0.41
CA THR A 91 -20.32 -16.62 -0.14
C THR A 91 -20.14 -17.23 -1.53
N LYS A 92 -21.01 -18.17 -1.88
CA LYS A 92 -21.07 -18.76 -3.22
C LYS A 92 -21.23 -17.68 -4.30
N ASP A 93 -22.12 -16.71 -4.09
CA ASP A 93 -22.42 -15.68 -5.07
C ASP A 93 -21.21 -14.79 -5.36
N LYS A 94 -20.42 -14.48 -4.33
CA LYS A 94 -19.16 -13.73 -4.48
C LYS A 94 -18.13 -14.54 -5.27
N LEU A 95 -17.98 -15.84 -5.00
CA LEU A 95 -17.10 -16.72 -5.77
C LEU A 95 -17.54 -16.85 -7.22
N ALA A 96 -18.82 -17.09 -7.47
CA ALA A 96 -19.38 -17.14 -8.83
C ALA A 96 -19.19 -15.81 -9.58
N GLY A 97 -19.21 -14.70 -8.83
CA GLY A 97 -18.93 -13.35 -9.33
C GLY A 97 -17.42 -13.00 -9.42
N PHE A 98 -16.50 -13.95 -9.24
CA PHE A 98 -15.05 -13.67 -9.26
C PHE A 98 -14.62 -12.83 -10.45
N ARG A 99 -13.85 -11.75 -10.21
CA ARG A 99 -13.44 -10.74 -11.20
C ARG A 99 -14.62 -10.04 -11.91
N GLY A 100 -15.82 -10.12 -11.37
CA GLY A 100 -16.99 -9.38 -11.81
C GLY A 100 -17.34 -8.25 -10.85
N TYR A 101 -18.23 -7.36 -11.29
CA TYR A 101 -18.67 -6.22 -10.46
C TYR A 101 -19.29 -6.70 -9.15
N LYS A 102 -18.78 -6.20 -8.02
CA LYS A 102 -19.16 -6.62 -6.65
C LYS A 102 -18.94 -8.10 -6.32
N GLY A 103 -18.23 -8.86 -7.15
CA GLY A 103 -17.78 -10.22 -6.88
C GLY A 103 -16.49 -10.25 -6.06
N ALA A 104 -15.91 -11.44 -5.87
CA ALA A 104 -14.60 -11.61 -5.27
C ALA A 104 -13.52 -11.01 -6.17
N GLN A 105 -12.57 -10.28 -5.56
CA GLN A 105 -11.55 -9.54 -6.31
C GLN A 105 -10.48 -10.45 -6.93
N SER A 106 -9.82 -9.95 -7.98
CA SER A 106 -8.67 -10.61 -8.60
C SER A 106 -7.56 -10.90 -7.63
N TYR A 107 -7.32 -9.97 -6.73
CA TYR A 107 -6.31 -9.98 -5.69
C TYR A 107 -6.95 -9.54 -4.38
N PRO A 108 -6.57 -10.13 -3.22
CA PRO A 108 -7.21 -9.81 -1.94
C PRO A 108 -7.21 -8.30 -1.65
N SER A 109 -8.37 -7.77 -1.33
CA SER A 109 -8.58 -6.34 -1.08
C SER A 109 -9.33 -6.10 0.23
N ARG A 110 -8.71 -5.35 1.14
CA ARG A 110 -9.33 -4.97 2.43
C ARG A 110 -10.63 -4.19 2.27
N THR A 111 -10.76 -3.43 1.19
CA THR A 111 -11.86 -2.47 0.99
C THR A 111 -12.92 -2.95 0.02
N LYS A 112 -12.63 -3.98 -0.77
CA LYS A 112 -13.53 -4.46 -1.84
C LYS A 112 -14.05 -5.87 -1.62
N ASP A 113 -13.27 -6.74 -0.94
CA ASP A 113 -13.71 -8.09 -0.63
C ASP A 113 -14.59 -8.14 0.62
N ALA A 114 -15.46 -9.15 0.67
CA ALA A 114 -16.23 -9.50 1.87
C ALA A 114 -15.42 -10.36 2.85
N ASP A 115 -14.30 -10.91 2.39
CA ASP A 115 -13.41 -11.78 3.14
C ASP A 115 -12.63 -11.01 4.21
N ASP A 116 -12.10 -11.74 5.19
CA ASP A 116 -11.23 -11.18 6.23
C ASP A 116 -9.79 -11.00 5.69
N VAL A 117 -9.60 -9.98 4.86
CA VAL A 117 -8.31 -9.63 4.25
C VAL A 117 -7.50 -8.77 5.20
N ASP A 118 -6.30 -9.24 5.59
CA ASP A 118 -5.39 -8.48 6.45
C ASP A 118 -4.69 -7.34 5.70
N PHE A 119 -4.15 -7.61 4.52
CA PHE A 119 -3.44 -6.67 3.66
C PHE A 119 -3.93 -6.79 2.23
N SER A 120 -4.19 -5.66 1.57
CA SER A 120 -4.44 -5.66 0.14
C SER A 120 -3.15 -6.01 -0.60
N THR A 121 -3.25 -6.97 -1.51
CA THR A 121 -2.13 -7.38 -2.36
C THR A 121 -2.57 -7.28 -3.83
N GLY A 122 -1.65 -6.97 -4.72
CA GLY A 122 -2.00 -6.77 -6.15
C GLY A 122 -0.82 -6.15 -6.86
N SER A 123 -0.28 -5.05 -6.36
CA SER A 123 1.08 -4.63 -6.70
C SER A 123 2.05 -5.57 -6.00
N VAL A 124 2.82 -6.27 -6.82
CA VAL A 124 3.74 -7.33 -6.40
C VAL A 124 4.82 -6.75 -5.49
N GLY A 125 5.16 -7.46 -4.41
CA GLY A 125 6.19 -7.05 -3.44
C GLY A 125 5.69 -6.15 -2.31
N LEU A 126 4.69 -5.28 -2.53
CA LEU A 126 4.21 -4.36 -1.49
C LEU A 126 3.60 -5.08 -0.29
N GLY A 127 2.79 -6.13 -0.53
CA GLY A 127 2.23 -6.93 0.55
C GLY A 127 3.30 -7.63 1.39
N VAL A 128 4.40 -8.03 0.76
CA VAL A 128 5.55 -8.66 1.44
C VAL A 128 6.22 -7.64 2.37
N ALA A 129 6.58 -6.47 1.85
CA ALA A 129 7.18 -5.38 2.63
C ALA A 129 6.24 -4.91 3.77
N GLN A 130 4.92 -4.87 3.52
CA GLN A 130 3.91 -4.51 4.51
C GLN A 130 3.98 -5.38 5.77
N THR A 131 4.30 -6.67 5.65
CA THR A 131 4.42 -7.56 6.82
C THR A 131 5.56 -7.16 7.74
N LEU A 132 6.69 -6.69 7.20
CA LEU A 132 7.82 -6.21 7.99
C LEU A 132 7.42 -4.98 8.82
N PHE A 133 6.84 -3.98 8.18
CA PHE A 133 6.45 -2.74 8.85
C PHE A 133 5.25 -2.94 9.79
N SER A 134 4.38 -3.91 9.53
CA SER A 134 3.32 -4.28 10.47
C SER A 134 3.88 -4.96 11.72
N SER A 135 4.96 -5.74 11.60
CA SER A 135 5.69 -6.27 12.75
C SER A 135 6.36 -5.16 13.56
N LEU A 136 7.01 -4.20 12.89
CA LEU A 136 7.60 -3.03 13.55
C LEU A 136 6.53 -2.20 14.28
N THR A 137 5.37 -2.00 13.65
CA THR A 137 4.24 -1.30 14.27
C THR A 137 3.71 -2.04 15.51
N GLN A 138 3.63 -3.38 15.48
CA GLN A 138 3.27 -4.18 16.65
C GLN A 138 4.28 -3.98 17.79
N ASP A 139 5.58 -4.01 17.50
CA ASP A 139 6.63 -3.76 18.49
C ASP A 139 6.55 -2.34 19.05
N TYR A 140 6.31 -1.33 18.21
CA TYR A 140 6.10 0.05 18.62
C TYR A 140 4.93 0.20 19.61
N VAL A 141 3.76 -0.36 19.27
CA VAL A 141 2.56 -0.33 20.11
C VAL A 141 2.85 -0.95 21.48
N ARG A 142 3.48 -2.11 21.50
CA ARG A 142 3.79 -2.83 22.75
C ARG A 142 4.85 -2.12 23.59
N ALA A 143 5.88 -1.57 22.95
CA ALA A 143 6.91 -0.79 23.63
C ALA A 143 6.32 0.44 24.34
N HIS A 144 5.26 1.02 23.82
CA HIS A 144 4.53 2.12 24.46
C HIS A 144 3.58 1.66 25.59
N GLY A 145 3.46 0.35 25.84
CA GLY A 145 2.62 -0.21 26.89
C GLY A 145 1.16 -0.36 26.47
N TRP A 146 0.86 -0.28 25.18
CA TRP A 146 -0.49 -0.45 24.66
C TRP A 146 -0.73 -1.89 24.20
N SER A 147 -1.99 -2.33 24.30
CA SER A 147 -2.43 -3.70 23.90
C SER A 147 -1.61 -4.85 24.48
N LEU A 148 -1.09 -4.70 25.70
CA LEU A 148 -0.30 -5.73 26.39
C LEU A 148 -1.15 -6.95 26.80
N ASP A 149 -2.45 -6.79 26.89
CA ASP A 149 -3.44 -7.84 27.13
C ASP A 149 -3.71 -8.74 25.92
N ARG A 150 -3.27 -8.32 24.73
CA ARG A 150 -3.41 -9.06 23.48
C ARG A 150 -2.15 -9.86 23.17
N PRO A 151 -2.28 -11.12 22.73
CA PRO A 151 -1.11 -11.90 22.32
C PRO A 151 -0.50 -11.33 21.03
N GLU A 152 0.81 -11.44 20.91
CA GLU A 152 1.53 -11.06 19.69
C GLU A 152 1.18 -11.98 18.52
N GLY A 153 0.95 -11.38 17.36
CA GLY A 153 0.74 -12.07 16.09
C GLY A 153 2.02 -12.19 15.27
N ARG A 154 2.08 -13.21 14.43
CA ARG A 154 3.09 -13.29 13.37
C ARG A 154 2.58 -12.53 12.15
N MET A 155 3.49 -11.82 11.48
CA MET A 155 3.24 -11.17 10.20
C MET A 155 3.79 -12.08 9.10
N ILE A 156 2.90 -12.65 8.30
CA ILE A 156 3.22 -13.75 7.39
C ILE A 156 3.01 -13.28 5.96
N ALA A 157 3.99 -13.46 5.08
CA ALA A 157 3.83 -13.25 3.64
C ALA A 157 3.93 -14.58 2.88
N LEU A 158 2.97 -14.79 1.97
CA LEU A 158 3.07 -15.81 0.94
C LEU A 158 3.66 -15.16 -0.31
N VAL A 159 4.85 -15.58 -0.71
CA VAL A 159 5.69 -14.89 -1.69
C VAL A 159 5.91 -15.81 -2.91
N GLY A 160 5.76 -15.27 -4.12
CA GLY A 160 6.24 -15.96 -5.33
C GLY A 160 7.75 -15.83 -5.46
N ASP A 161 8.42 -16.83 -6.03
CA ASP A 161 9.87 -16.76 -6.29
C ASP A 161 10.22 -15.61 -7.25
N ALA A 162 9.42 -15.36 -8.29
CA ALA A 162 9.56 -14.20 -9.16
C ALA A 162 9.17 -12.86 -8.50
N GLU A 163 8.43 -12.87 -7.41
CA GLU A 163 8.09 -11.64 -6.65
C GLU A 163 9.32 -11.05 -5.96
N LEU A 164 10.35 -11.88 -5.71
CA LEU A 164 11.63 -11.42 -5.16
C LEU A 164 12.48 -10.59 -6.17
N ASP A 165 12.02 -10.38 -7.40
CA ASP A 165 12.63 -9.43 -8.34
C ASP A 165 12.30 -7.97 -7.98
N GLU A 166 11.27 -7.74 -7.13
CA GLU A 166 10.84 -6.40 -6.73
C GLU A 166 11.83 -5.73 -5.76
N GLY A 167 12.36 -4.57 -6.16
CA GLY A 167 13.37 -3.84 -5.40
C GLY A 167 12.91 -3.40 -4.01
N ASN A 168 11.63 -3.09 -3.84
CA ASN A 168 11.04 -2.69 -2.55
C ASN A 168 11.15 -3.78 -1.47
N ILE A 169 11.23 -5.07 -1.85
CA ILE A 169 11.43 -6.17 -0.90
C ILE A 169 12.81 -6.06 -0.24
N PHE A 170 13.86 -5.81 -1.03
CA PHE A 170 15.23 -5.69 -0.53
C PHE A 170 15.42 -4.41 0.29
N GLU A 171 14.80 -3.33 -0.15
CA GLU A 171 14.75 -2.06 0.59
C GLU A 171 14.12 -2.27 1.98
N ALA A 172 13.00 -2.99 2.05
CA ALA A 172 12.34 -3.33 3.30
C ALA A 172 13.17 -4.30 4.18
N MET A 173 13.84 -5.30 3.59
CA MET A 173 14.69 -6.24 4.33
C MET A 173 15.85 -5.55 5.04
N LEU A 174 16.50 -4.59 4.38
CA LEU A 174 17.58 -3.80 4.99
C LEU A 174 17.05 -2.97 6.17
N GLU A 175 15.89 -2.36 6.02
CA GLU A 175 15.24 -1.60 7.09
C GLU A 175 14.83 -2.51 8.24
N GLY A 176 14.31 -3.69 7.93
CA GLY A 176 13.98 -4.72 8.90
C GLY A 176 15.16 -5.13 9.77
N TRP A 177 16.35 -5.26 9.17
CA TRP A 177 17.60 -5.54 9.91
C TRP A 177 17.98 -4.39 10.85
N LYS A 178 17.92 -3.13 10.37
CA LYS A 178 18.22 -1.94 11.18
C LYS A 178 17.34 -1.83 12.43
N HIS A 179 16.06 -2.20 12.30
CA HIS A 179 15.09 -2.16 13.39
C HIS A 179 14.97 -3.48 14.18
N ALA A 180 15.88 -4.44 13.96
CA ALA A 180 15.88 -5.74 14.63
C ALA A 180 14.49 -6.41 14.64
N LEU A 181 13.86 -6.50 13.47
CA LEU A 181 12.50 -7.05 13.33
C LEU A 181 12.39 -8.49 13.82
N ARG A 182 11.19 -8.85 14.26
CA ARG A 182 10.84 -10.17 14.78
C ARG A 182 9.40 -10.56 14.37
N ASN A 183 8.97 -11.77 14.70
CA ASN A 183 7.62 -12.27 14.42
C ASN A 183 7.21 -12.18 12.94
N CYS A 184 8.15 -12.31 12.01
CA CYS A 184 7.93 -12.21 10.58
C CYS A 184 8.26 -13.55 9.89
N TRP A 185 7.31 -14.06 9.11
CA TRP A 185 7.46 -15.29 8.35
C TRP A 185 7.24 -15.01 6.87
N TRP A 186 8.23 -15.32 6.02
CA TRP A 186 8.05 -15.31 4.57
C TRP A 186 8.10 -16.73 4.04
N ILE A 187 7.05 -17.13 3.34
CA ILE A 187 6.90 -18.48 2.79
C ILE A 187 6.97 -18.36 1.28
N ILE A 188 8.11 -18.75 0.71
CA ILE A 188 8.38 -18.63 -0.71
C ILE A 188 7.86 -19.87 -1.44
N ASP A 189 6.94 -19.64 -2.37
CA ASP A 189 6.49 -20.62 -3.37
C ASP A 189 7.58 -20.76 -4.45
N TYR A 190 8.57 -21.61 -4.17
CA TYR A 190 9.73 -21.85 -5.05
C TYR A 190 9.37 -22.87 -6.13
N ASN A 191 8.55 -22.47 -7.08
CA ASN A 191 8.11 -23.32 -8.19
C ASN A 191 9.06 -23.29 -9.39
N ARG A 192 10.08 -22.45 -9.39
CA ARG A 192 11.15 -22.35 -10.39
C ARG A 192 10.67 -21.91 -11.78
N GLN A 193 9.54 -21.25 -11.86
CA GLN A 193 8.96 -20.73 -13.11
C GLN A 193 8.58 -19.27 -12.96
N SER A 194 9.14 -18.41 -13.82
CA SER A 194 8.74 -17.01 -13.96
C SER A 194 8.08 -16.80 -15.30
N LEU A 195 6.88 -16.20 -15.32
CA LEU A 195 6.07 -16.10 -16.54
C LEU A 195 5.94 -17.48 -17.22
N ASP A 196 6.34 -17.59 -18.47
CA ASP A 196 6.31 -18.81 -19.28
C ASP A 196 7.74 -19.39 -19.48
N ALA A 197 8.62 -19.22 -18.50
CA ALA A 197 9.97 -19.72 -18.52
C ALA A 197 10.37 -20.41 -17.22
N VAL A 198 11.26 -21.38 -17.31
CA VAL A 198 11.89 -22.04 -16.15
C VAL A 198 13.13 -21.25 -15.77
N ILE A 199 13.27 -20.93 -14.49
CA ILE A 199 14.40 -20.14 -13.98
C ILE A 199 15.71 -20.94 -13.95
N ARG A 200 16.85 -20.22 -13.91
CA ARG A 200 18.18 -20.79 -13.81
C ARG A 200 18.39 -21.56 -12.51
N GLU A 201 19.19 -22.60 -12.56
CA GLU A 201 19.57 -23.41 -11.40
C GLU A 201 20.31 -22.60 -10.33
N GLY A 202 20.13 -23.02 -9.06
CA GLY A 202 20.86 -22.47 -7.91
C GLY A 202 20.37 -21.13 -7.39
N LEU A 203 19.26 -20.59 -7.89
CA LEU A 203 18.70 -19.32 -7.40
C LEU A 203 18.33 -19.39 -5.91
N TRP A 204 17.83 -20.52 -5.44
CA TRP A 204 17.50 -20.75 -4.02
C TRP A 204 18.69 -20.47 -3.09
N ALA A 205 19.91 -20.85 -3.50
CA ALA A 205 21.11 -20.62 -2.69
C ALA A 205 21.47 -19.13 -2.59
N ARG A 206 21.13 -18.35 -3.62
CA ARG A 206 21.28 -16.88 -3.57
C ARG A 206 20.27 -16.27 -2.61
N TYR A 207 19.03 -16.74 -2.64
CA TYR A 207 18.00 -16.31 -1.68
C TYR A 207 18.43 -16.70 -0.25
N GLU A 208 18.84 -17.92 0.01
CA GLU A 208 19.34 -18.34 1.30
C GLU A 208 20.46 -17.43 1.82
N ALA A 209 21.48 -17.18 1.01
CA ALA A 209 22.59 -16.33 1.38
C ALA A 209 22.14 -14.89 1.70
N LEU A 210 21.20 -14.35 0.90
CA LEU A 210 20.67 -13.02 1.07
C LEU A 210 19.87 -12.91 2.40
N PHE A 211 18.94 -13.82 2.65
CA PHE A 211 18.14 -13.81 3.87
C PHE A 211 19.02 -13.94 5.12
N ARG A 212 20.00 -14.86 5.09
CA ARG A 212 20.96 -15.01 6.19
C ARG A 212 21.80 -13.76 6.43
N ALA A 213 22.19 -13.04 5.36
CA ALA A 213 22.94 -11.79 5.47
C ALA A 213 22.13 -10.69 6.19
N PHE A 214 20.78 -10.73 6.09
CA PHE A 214 19.88 -9.84 6.82
C PHE A 214 19.40 -10.40 8.18
N GLY A 215 20.05 -11.47 8.68
CA GLY A 215 19.76 -12.01 10.01
C GLY A 215 18.50 -12.89 10.08
N TRP A 216 17.98 -13.35 8.95
CA TRP A 216 16.85 -14.27 8.92
C TRP A 216 17.28 -15.71 9.10
N ASP A 217 16.48 -16.49 9.81
CA ASP A 217 16.58 -17.93 9.73
C ASP A 217 15.98 -18.43 8.39
N VAL A 218 16.62 -19.42 7.80
CA VAL A 218 16.18 -19.98 6.52
C VAL A 218 15.94 -21.47 6.67
N VAL A 219 14.73 -21.89 6.30
CA VAL A 219 14.31 -23.30 6.29
C VAL A 219 14.02 -23.71 4.85
N ILE A 220 14.83 -24.64 4.33
CA ILE A 220 14.66 -25.14 2.96
C ILE A 220 13.81 -26.42 3.02
N LEU A 221 12.63 -26.34 2.42
CA LEU A 221 11.67 -27.44 2.32
C LEU A 221 11.67 -28.01 0.89
N LYS A 222 12.62 -28.92 0.60
CA LYS A 222 12.82 -29.49 -0.75
C LYS A 222 12.08 -30.81 -0.92
N TYR A 223 12.26 -31.77 -0.02
CA TYR A 223 11.76 -33.13 -0.16
C TYR A 223 10.61 -33.43 0.79
N GLY A 224 9.51 -33.94 0.25
CA GLY A 224 8.41 -34.44 1.05
C GLY A 224 8.68 -35.81 1.71
N SER A 225 7.75 -36.24 2.51
CA SER A 225 7.88 -37.46 3.34
C SER A 225 8.13 -38.72 2.51
N LEU A 226 7.49 -38.84 1.33
CA LEU A 226 7.70 -40.02 0.45
C LEU A 226 9.13 -40.06 -0.12
N LEU A 227 9.64 -38.92 -0.56
CA LEU A 227 11.03 -38.82 -1.05
C LEU A 227 12.01 -39.09 0.09
N GLN A 228 11.81 -38.53 1.28
CA GLN A 228 12.64 -38.77 2.43
C GLN A 228 12.65 -40.22 2.84
N GLN A 229 11.50 -40.93 2.74
CA GLN A 229 11.42 -42.35 2.97
C GLN A 229 12.21 -43.14 1.91
N ALA A 230 12.02 -42.85 0.63
CA ALA A 230 12.73 -43.50 -0.48
C ALA A 230 14.25 -43.33 -0.39
N PHE A 231 14.74 -42.20 0.09
CA PHE A 231 16.19 -41.96 0.28
C PHE A 231 16.82 -42.88 1.35
N ARG A 232 16.03 -43.40 2.26
CA ARG A 232 16.50 -44.38 3.28
C ARG A 232 16.52 -45.81 2.75
N GLU A 233 15.93 -46.06 1.60
CA GLU A 233 15.95 -47.36 0.94
C GLU A 233 17.29 -47.60 0.25
N GLU A 234 17.62 -48.87 -0.02
CA GLU A 234 18.79 -49.23 -0.80
C GLU A 234 18.73 -48.57 -2.20
N GLY A 235 19.77 -47.85 -2.61
CA GLY A 235 19.75 -47.03 -3.84
C GLY A 235 19.20 -45.62 -3.71
N GLY A 236 18.61 -45.26 -2.58
CA GLY A 236 17.93 -43.99 -2.33
C GLY A 236 18.88 -42.78 -2.37
N GLU A 237 20.12 -42.91 -1.89
CA GLU A 237 21.11 -41.82 -1.98
C GLU A 237 21.44 -41.43 -3.43
N ARG A 238 21.50 -42.43 -4.32
CA ARG A 238 21.74 -42.13 -5.75
C ARG A 238 20.55 -41.49 -6.42
N LEU A 239 19.33 -41.90 -6.05
CA LEU A 239 18.11 -41.18 -6.48
C LEU A 239 18.13 -39.76 -6.01
N ARG A 240 18.51 -39.48 -4.77
CA ARG A 240 18.64 -38.13 -4.21
C ARG A 240 19.66 -37.32 -4.99
N ALA A 241 20.85 -37.83 -5.22
CA ALA A 241 21.91 -37.18 -5.98
C ALA A 241 21.46 -36.85 -7.40
N TRP A 242 20.70 -37.75 -8.04
CA TRP A 242 20.12 -37.50 -9.37
C TRP A 242 19.12 -36.33 -9.33
N ILE A 243 18.20 -36.31 -8.37
CA ILE A 243 17.21 -35.21 -8.21
C ILE A 243 17.92 -33.87 -7.93
N ASP A 244 18.99 -33.89 -7.11
CA ASP A 244 19.76 -32.68 -6.77
C ASP A 244 20.48 -32.09 -7.99
N ASN A 245 20.87 -32.90 -8.95
CA ASN A 245 21.56 -32.50 -10.18
C ASN A 245 20.64 -32.36 -11.41
N CYS A 246 19.34 -32.71 -11.26
CA CYS A 246 18.38 -32.62 -12.36
C CYS A 246 18.12 -31.16 -12.75
N PRO A 247 18.36 -30.78 -14.03
CA PRO A 247 18.04 -29.43 -14.48
C PRO A 247 16.55 -29.07 -14.27
N ASN A 248 16.26 -27.85 -13.88
CA ASN A 248 14.89 -27.39 -13.63
C ASN A 248 13.96 -27.61 -14.83
N GLN A 249 14.46 -27.36 -16.06
CA GLN A 249 13.67 -27.60 -17.28
C GLN A 249 13.36 -29.08 -17.49
N LEU A 250 14.32 -29.94 -17.27
CA LEU A 250 14.12 -31.40 -17.39
C LEU A 250 13.14 -31.89 -16.34
N TYR A 251 13.30 -31.45 -15.09
CA TYR A 251 12.39 -31.79 -14.01
C TYR A 251 10.94 -31.38 -14.35
N SER A 252 10.74 -30.17 -14.81
CA SER A 252 9.42 -29.65 -15.22
C SER A 252 8.82 -30.46 -16.37
N ALA A 253 9.62 -30.80 -17.38
CA ALA A 253 9.17 -31.61 -18.51
C ALA A 253 8.75 -33.02 -18.08
N LEU A 254 9.51 -33.67 -17.17
CA LEU A 254 9.19 -34.99 -16.64
C LEU A 254 7.94 -34.98 -15.74
N VAL A 255 7.73 -33.91 -14.98
CA VAL A 255 6.48 -33.70 -14.22
C VAL A 255 5.28 -33.69 -15.16
N PHE A 256 5.36 -32.95 -16.27
CA PHE A 256 4.29 -32.87 -17.25
C PHE A 256 4.04 -34.17 -17.98
N GLN A 257 5.09 -34.94 -18.29
CA GLN A 257 4.99 -36.22 -19.00
C GLN A 257 4.51 -37.39 -18.10
N GLY A 258 4.72 -37.31 -16.78
CA GLY A 258 4.23 -38.30 -15.83
C GLY A 258 5.15 -39.48 -15.57
N GLY A 259 4.63 -40.49 -14.83
CA GLY A 259 5.41 -41.56 -14.23
C GLY A 259 6.19 -42.45 -15.22
N ALA A 260 5.62 -42.76 -16.36
CA ALA A 260 6.32 -43.52 -17.41
C ALA A 260 7.57 -42.83 -17.93
N ALA A 261 7.52 -41.50 -18.10
CA ALA A 261 8.68 -40.71 -18.50
C ALA A 261 9.75 -40.68 -17.40
N TRP A 262 9.33 -40.52 -16.14
CA TRP A 262 10.22 -40.66 -14.99
C TRP A 262 10.94 -42.00 -14.97
N ARG A 263 10.19 -43.10 -15.11
CA ARG A 263 10.75 -44.45 -15.12
C ARG A 263 11.79 -44.64 -16.20
N LYS A 264 11.45 -44.23 -17.44
CA LYS A 264 12.37 -44.34 -18.56
C LYS A 264 13.66 -43.56 -18.28
N ARG A 265 13.49 -42.29 -17.86
CA ARG A 265 14.66 -41.41 -17.65
C ARG A 265 15.61 -41.91 -16.54
N LEU A 266 15.02 -42.33 -15.42
CA LEU A 266 15.80 -42.86 -14.29
C LEU A 266 16.52 -44.17 -14.66
N ASN A 267 15.84 -45.06 -15.38
CA ASN A 267 16.48 -46.29 -15.84
C ASN A 267 17.66 -46.03 -16.83
N ASP A 268 17.45 -45.06 -17.76
CA ASP A 268 18.47 -44.70 -18.75
C ASP A 268 19.73 -44.07 -18.09
N GLU A 269 19.57 -43.29 -17.01
CA GLU A 269 20.68 -42.52 -16.42
C GLU A 269 21.30 -43.14 -15.16
N ILE A 270 20.49 -43.86 -14.34
CA ILE A 270 20.96 -44.44 -13.07
C ILE A 270 20.52 -45.89 -12.84
N GLY A 271 19.85 -46.50 -13.80
CA GLY A 271 19.29 -47.89 -13.65
C GLY A 271 20.31 -49.01 -13.80
N ASP A 272 21.58 -48.74 -14.12
CA ASP A 272 22.67 -49.70 -14.21
C ASP A 272 23.12 -50.33 -12.86
N GLN A 273 22.61 -49.74 -11.77
CA GLN A 273 22.89 -50.20 -10.41
C GLN A 273 21.66 -50.89 -9.81
N GLY A 274 21.76 -52.21 -9.65
CA GLY A 274 20.65 -53.07 -9.25
C GLY A 274 19.80 -52.62 -8.08
N ALA A 275 20.34 -51.84 -7.13
CA ALA A 275 19.57 -51.30 -6.01
C ALA A 275 18.60 -50.18 -6.46
N VAL A 276 19.03 -49.25 -7.33
CA VAL A 276 18.19 -48.19 -7.86
C VAL A 276 17.10 -48.77 -8.77
N THR A 277 17.45 -49.76 -9.60
CA THR A 277 16.48 -50.42 -10.47
C THR A 277 15.37 -51.08 -9.62
N ARG A 278 15.71 -51.78 -8.54
CA ARG A 278 14.72 -52.36 -7.61
C ARG A 278 13.83 -51.27 -6.96
N LEU A 279 14.43 -50.15 -6.59
CA LEU A 279 13.67 -49.04 -6.00
C LEU A 279 12.66 -48.44 -6.99
N ILE A 280 12.97 -48.36 -8.28
CA ILE A 280 12.11 -47.89 -9.34
C ILE A 280 11.04 -48.93 -9.71
N GLU A 281 11.44 -50.19 -9.91
CA GLU A 281 10.58 -51.25 -10.42
C GLU A 281 9.50 -51.68 -9.44
N LYS A 282 9.74 -51.56 -8.14
CA LYS A 282 8.73 -51.90 -7.12
C LYS A 282 7.53 -50.97 -7.08
N ARG A 283 7.57 -49.86 -7.84
CA ARG A 283 6.51 -48.83 -7.91
C ARG A 283 5.86 -48.83 -9.30
N SER A 284 4.56 -48.75 -9.35
CA SER A 284 3.83 -48.44 -10.60
C SER A 284 4.26 -47.06 -11.16
N ASP A 285 3.88 -46.76 -12.39
CA ASP A 285 4.15 -45.43 -12.99
C ASP A 285 3.47 -44.33 -12.17
N ASP A 286 2.24 -44.54 -11.71
CA ASP A 286 1.51 -43.57 -10.87
C ASP A 286 2.21 -43.37 -9.52
N GLU A 287 2.66 -44.44 -8.87
CA GLU A 287 3.39 -44.34 -7.60
C GLU A 287 4.76 -43.70 -7.77
N LEU A 288 5.44 -43.95 -8.90
CA LEU A 288 6.71 -43.30 -9.20
C LEU A 288 6.52 -41.82 -9.51
N GLY A 289 5.47 -41.46 -10.27
CA GLY A 289 5.11 -40.07 -10.54
C GLY A 289 4.78 -39.33 -9.23
N ALA A 290 3.99 -39.92 -8.35
CA ALA A 290 3.68 -39.39 -7.04
C ALA A 290 4.92 -39.21 -6.15
N LEU A 291 5.86 -40.19 -6.17
CA LEU A 291 7.14 -40.09 -5.47
C LEU A 291 7.96 -38.90 -5.98
N MET A 292 8.17 -38.85 -7.31
CA MET A 292 9.05 -37.81 -7.94
C MET A 292 8.49 -36.40 -7.85
N THR A 293 7.18 -36.23 -7.65
CA THR A 293 6.52 -34.94 -7.44
C THR A 293 6.25 -34.60 -5.96
N ASN A 294 6.65 -35.48 -5.03
CA ASN A 294 6.48 -35.24 -3.59
C ASN A 294 7.53 -34.24 -3.06
N LEU A 295 7.46 -33.00 -3.53
CA LEU A 295 8.23 -31.90 -2.96
C LEU A 295 7.61 -31.45 -1.63
N ALA A 296 8.42 -30.91 -0.74
CA ALA A 296 7.99 -30.58 0.61
C ALA A 296 6.89 -29.50 0.64
N GLY A 297 6.85 -28.59 -0.36
CA GLY A 297 5.77 -27.61 -0.51
C GLY A 297 4.41 -28.23 -0.86
N HIS A 298 4.39 -29.51 -1.26
CA HIS A 298 3.19 -30.31 -1.55
C HIS A 298 2.99 -31.48 -0.56
N ASP A 299 3.68 -31.42 0.58
CA ASP A 299 3.63 -32.49 1.60
C ASP A 299 3.18 -31.93 2.95
N LEU A 300 1.90 -32.12 3.29
CA LEU A 300 1.31 -31.62 4.53
C LEU A 300 2.12 -31.99 5.79
N PRO A 301 2.59 -33.27 5.96
CA PRO A 301 3.41 -33.61 7.11
C PRO A 301 4.67 -32.79 7.25
N SER A 302 5.41 -32.59 6.13
CA SER A 302 6.66 -31.80 6.12
C SER A 302 6.41 -30.32 6.47
N LEU A 303 5.34 -29.72 5.92
CA LEU A 303 4.96 -28.34 6.22
C LEU A 303 4.55 -28.14 7.68
N ILE A 304 3.69 -29.02 8.20
CA ILE A 304 3.22 -28.96 9.60
C ILE A 304 4.39 -29.13 10.56
N GLU A 305 5.29 -30.07 10.28
CA GLU A 305 6.49 -30.27 11.08
C GLU A 305 7.40 -29.05 11.08
N ALA A 306 7.65 -28.46 9.90
CA ALA A 306 8.49 -27.28 9.77
C ALA A 306 7.90 -26.07 10.50
N PHE A 307 6.62 -25.77 10.31
CA PHE A 307 5.94 -24.68 11.01
C PHE A 307 5.87 -24.92 12.53
N GLY A 308 5.74 -26.19 12.95
CA GLY A 308 5.68 -26.57 14.35
C GLY A 308 7.01 -26.50 15.11
N LYS A 309 8.12 -26.56 14.39
CA LYS A 309 9.48 -26.47 14.98
C LYS A 309 9.93 -25.08 15.33
N VAL A 310 9.22 -24.04 14.87
CA VAL A 310 9.56 -22.65 15.18
C VAL A 310 9.15 -22.34 16.61
N ASP A 311 10.15 -22.13 17.47
CA ASP A 311 10.01 -21.88 18.91
C ASP A 311 10.55 -20.49 19.34
N HIS A 312 10.90 -19.64 18.37
CA HIS A 312 11.46 -18.31 18.57
C HIS A 312 10.74 -17.25 17.71
N ASP A 313 11.07 -15.99 17.90
CA ASP A 313 10.44 -14.85 17.23
C ASP A 313 11.32 -14.20 16.13
N ARG A 314 12.53 -14.71 15.90
CA ARG A 314 13.39 -14.21 14.80
C ARG A 314 12.67 -14.35 13.47
N PRO A 315 12.94 -13.43 12.51
CA PRO A 315 12.35 -13.55 11.18
C PRO A 315 12.78 -14.86 10.50
N ILE A 316 11.85 -15.52 9.82
CA ILE A 316 12.10 -16.82 9.14
C ILE A 316 11.66 -16.72 7.69
N CYS A 317 12.51 -17.22 6.80
CA CYS A 317 12.21 -17.52 5.41
C CYS A 317 12.07 -19.02 5.20
N PHE A 318 10.89 -19.48 4.77
CA PHE A 318 10.67 -20.84 4.31
C PHE A 318 10.78 -20.88 2.78
N ILE A 319 11.79 -21.55 2.24
CA ILE A 319 11.92 -21.79 0.79
C ILE A 319 11.24 -23.12 0.48
N CYS A 320 9.99 -23.08 0.05
CA CYS A 320 9.18 -24.26 -0.21
C CYS A 320 9.27 -24.66 -1.68
N TYR A 321 9.92 -25.77 -1.98
CA TYR A 321 9.93 -26.33 -3.32
C TYR A 321 8.55 -26.81 -3.70
N THR A 322 8.05 -26.29 -4.81
CA THR A 322 6.72 -26.57 -5.36
C THR A 322 6.78 -26.85 -6.85
N ILE A 323 5.63 -27.20 -7.42
CA ILE A 323 5.40 -27.39 -8.84
C ILE A 323 4.28 -26.44 -9.25
N LYS A 324 4.54 -25.56 -10.20
CA LYS A 324 3.51 -24.68 -10.74
C LYS A 324 2.42 -25.48 -11.43
N GLY A 325 1.18 -25.33 -10.98
CA GLY A 325 0.05 -26.13 -11.46
C GLY A 325 -0.10 -27.51 -10.82
N PHE A 326 0.54 -27.79 -9.65
CA PHE A 326 0.43 -29.07 -8.97
C PHE A 326 -1.01 -29.53 -8.82
N GLY A 327 -1.27 -30.80 -9.17
CA GLY A 327 -2.60 -31.39 -9.14
C GLY A 327 -3.51 -31.07 -10.34
N LEU A 328 -3.03 -30.23 -11.28
CA LEU A 328 -3.75 -29.88 -12.51
C LEU A 328 -3.17 -30.57 -13.74
N PRO A 329 -3.94 -30.77 -14.82
CA PRO A 329 -3.50 -31.48 -16.04
C PRO A 329 -2.29 -30.89 -16.75
N PHE A 330 -1.92 -29.64 -16.49
CA PHE A 330 -0.77 -28.94 -17.07
C PHE A 330 0.33 -28.62 -16.01
N ALA A 331 0.37 -29.39 -14.92
CA ALA A 331 1.42 -29.25 -13.91
C ALA A 331 2.82 -29.35 -14.53
N GLY A 332 3.70 -28.43 -14.18
CA GLY A 332 5.07 -28.37 -14.68
C GLY A 332 5.25 -27.90 -16.14
N HIS A 333 4.20 -27.73 -16.93
CA HIS A 333 4.33 -27.22 -18.30
C HIS A 333 4.83 -25.77 -18.27
N LYS A 334 5.79 -25.43 -19.14
CA LYS A 334 6.40 -24.09 -19.17
C LYS A 334 5.40 -22.97 -19.48
N ASP A 335 4.39 -23.23 -20.31
CA ASP A 335 3.40 -22.26 -20.79
C ASP A 335 2.14 -22.21 -19.90
N ASN A 336 2.25 -22.62 -18.62
CA ASN A 336 1.08 -22.72 -17.72
C ASN A 336 0.77 -21.42 -16.97
N HIS A 337 1.55 -20.35 -17.10
CA HIS A 337 1.39 -19.12 -16.33
C HIS A 337 0.00 -18.49 -16.53
N ALA A 338 -0.40 -18.24 -17.75
CA ALA A 338 -1.74 -17.73 -18.13
C ALA A 338 -2.67 -18.82 -18.66
N GLY A 339 -2.24 -20.10 -18.60
CA GLY A 339 -2.99 -21.25 -19.11
C GLY A 339 -4.22 -21.51 -18.26
N LEU A 340 -5.33 -21.81 -18.92
CA LEU A 340 -6.58 -22.24 -18.28
C LEU A 340 -6.94 -23.64 -18.75
N MET A 341 -7.50 -24.46 -17.87
CA MET A 341 -8.06 -25.75 -18.26
C MET A 341 -9.15 -25.56 -19.33
N THR A 342 -9.07 -26.35 -20.38
CA THR A 342 -10.17 -26.47 -21.35
C THR A 342 -11.40 -27.07 -20.66
N PRO A 343 -12.62 -26.89 -21.21
CA PRO A 343 -13.83 -27.54 -20.69
C PRO A 343 -13.69 -29.05 -20.54
N ALA A 344 -13.02 -29.74 -21.48
CA ALA A 344 -12.78 -31.17 -21.41
C ALA A 344 -11.82 -31.55 -20.29
N GLN A 345 -10.74 -30.79 -20.09
CA GLN A 345 -9.80 -30.99 -18.96
C GLN A 345 -10.50 -30.75 -17.61
N MET A 346 -11.38 -29.72 -17.54
CA MET A 346 -12.12 -29.42 -16.32
C MET A 346 -13.13 -30.52 -15.99
N GLU A 347 -13.78 -31.13 -16.99
CA GLU A 347 -14.68 -32.26 -16.79
C GLU A 347 -13.95 -33.50 -16.29
N THR A 348 -12.78 -33.81 -16.86
CA THR A 348 -11.89 -34.87 -16.37
C THR A 348 -11.47 -34.59 -14.92
N PHE A 349 -11.08 -33.36 -14.62
CA PHE A 349 -10.69 -32.95 -13.27
C PHE A 349 -11.87 -33.03 -12.28
N ARG A 350 -13.08 -32.60 -12.69
CA ARG A 350 -14.30 -32.73 -11.90
C ARG A 350 -14.57 -34.19 -11.50
N THR A 351 -14.43 -35.09 -12.47
CA THR A 351 -14.62 -36.54 -12.25
C THR A 351 -13.58 -37.11 -11.29
N ALA A 352 -12.30 -36.76 -11.45
CA ALA A 352 -11.22 -37.16 -10.56
C ALA A 352 -11.44 -36.64 -9.12
N MET A 353 -11.98 -35.45 -8.96
CA MET A 353 -12.34 -34.84 -7.68
C MET A 353 -13.65 -35.37 -7.10
N ARG A 354 -14.36 -36.28 -7.80
CA ARG A 354 -15.64 -36.90 -7.40
C ARG A 354 -16.77 -35.88 -7.17
N ILE A 355 -16.78 -34.80 -7.93
CA ILE A 355 -17.80 -33.76 -7.84
C ILE A 355 -18.93 -34.09 -8.80
N ARG A 356 -20.15 -34.17 -8.29
CA ARG A 356 -21.35 -34.40 -9.10
C ARG A 356 -21.73 -33.14 -9.89
N PRO A 357 -22.28 -33.25 -11.12
CA PRO A 357 -22.85 -32.12 -11.86
C PRO A 357 -23.90 -31.39 -11.00
N GLY A 358 -23.86 -30.06 -11.00
CA GLY A 358 -24.74 -29.19 -10.20
C GLY A 358 -24.34 -29.01 -8.74
N HIS A 359 -23.31 -29.71 -8.27
CA HIS A 359 -22.80 -29.64 -6.90
C HIS A 359 -21.38 -29.02 -6.79
N GLU A 360 -20.94 -28.33 -7.82
CA GLU A 360 -19.57 -27.82 -7.96
C GLU A 360 -19.19 -26.86 -6.83
N TRP A 361 -20.16 -26.10 -6.34
CA TRP A 361 -19.98 -25.14 -5.25
C TRP A 361 -20.24 -25.70 -3.84
N ASP A 362 -20.72 -26.94 -3.74
CA ASP A 362 -21.03 -27.51 -2.41
C ASP A 362 -19.76 -27.69 -1.61
N ARG A 363 -19.74 -27.16 -0.36
CA ARG A 363 -18.54 -27.03 0.46
C ARG A 363 -17.82 -28.36 0.69
N PHE A 364 -18.54 -29.46 0.78
CA PHE A 364 -17.98 -30.78 1.16
C PHE A 364 -18.23 -31.87 0.12
N GLU A 365 -18.77 -31.54 -1.05
CA GLU A 365 -18.95 -32.48 -2.15
C GLU A 365 -17.60 -33.01 -2.64
N GLY A 366 -17.55 -34.32 -2.95
CA GLY A 366 -16.36 -35.03 -3.44
C GLY A 366 -15.38 -35.48 -2.37
N LEU A 367 -15.59 -35.13 -1.09
CA LEU A 367 -14.69 -35.48 -0.02
C LEU A 367 -14.97 -36.86 0.58
N ALA A 368 -13.90 -37.60 0.94
CA ALA A 368 -14.00 -38.94 1.49
C ALA A 368 -14.31 -39.00 3.00
N VAL A 369 -14.48 -37.84 3.63
CA VAL A 369 -14.80 -37.70 5.05
C VAL A 369 -16.21 -37.10 5.19
N ALA A 370 -16.98 -37.64 6.15
CA ALA A 370 -18.34 -37.20 6.39
C ALA A 370 -18.41 -35.66 6.70
N PRO A 371 -19.37 -34.93 6.11
CA PRO A 371 -19.49 -33.47 6.25
C PRO A 371 -19.50 -32.96 7.70
N LYS A 372 -20.19 -33.68 8.60
CA LYS A 372 -20.24 -33.34 10.04
C LYS A 372 -18.85 -33.38 10.71
N ARG A 373 -17.98 -34.31 10.30
CA ARG A 373 -16.60 -34.41 10.84
C ARG A 373 -15.72 -33.29 10.32
N ILE A 374 -15.86 -32.97 9.04
CA ILE A 374 -15.13 -31.82 8.45
C ILE A 374 -15.55 -30.53 9.12
N GLN A 375 -16.86 -30.31 9.29
CA GLN A 375 -17.35 -29.11 9.98
C GLN A 375 -16.82 -29.02 11.41
N ALA A 376 -16.88 -30.13 12.17
CA ALA A 376 -16.35 -30.19 13.54
C ALA A 376 -14.82 -29.97 13.60
N PHE A 377 -14.07 -30.26 12.55
CA PHE A 377 -12.66 -29.90 12.42
C PHE A 377 -12.51 -28.42 12.18
N LEU A 378 -13.25 -27.84 11.20
CA LEU A 378 -13.19 -26.41 10.86
C LEU A 378 -13.56 -25.52 12.04
N ASP A 379 -14.56 -25.90 12.85
CA ASP A 379 -14.98 -25.17 14.05
C ASP A 379 -13.86 -25.10 15.14
N ARG A 380 -12.89 -26.00 15.08
CA ARG A 380 -11.75 -26.04 15.98
C ARG A 380 -10.48 -25.39 15.45
N VAL A 381 -10.45 -25.03 14.17
CA VAL A 381 -9.31 -24.35 13.56
C VAL A 381 -9.05 -23.05 14.34
N PRO A 382 -7.80 -22.83 14.84
CA PRO A 382 -7.53 -21.65 15.65
C PRO A 382 -7.83 -20.34 14.91
N PHE A 383 -7.47 -20.25 13.64
CA PHE A 383 -7.76 -19.08 12.80
C PHE A 383 -9.27 -18.81 12.65
N ALA A 384 -10.13 -19.82 12.65
CA ALA A 384 -11.59 -19.66 12.59
C ALA A 384 -12.17 -18.94 13.82
N ARG A 385 -11.45 -18.95 14.95
CA ARG A 385 -11.85 -18.27 16.19
C ARG A 385 -11.52 -16.77 16.20
N ARG A 386 -10.92 -16.25 15.15
CA ARG A 386 -10.63 -14.83 15.00
C ARG A 386 -11.95 -14.03 15.02
N GLY A 387 -12.08 -13.17 16.02
CA GLY A 387 -13.24 -12.27 16.13
C GLY A 387 -13.25 -11.19 15.06
N ALA A 388 -14.38 -10.52 14.89
CA ALA A 388 -14.47 -9.32 14.08
C ALA A 388 -13.45 -8.26 14.54
N ALA A 389 -12.86 -7.56 13.60
CA ALA A 389 -11.98 -6.43 13.91
C ALA A 389 -12.78 -5.35 14.63
N ASN A 390 -12.33 -4.97 15.83
CA ASN A 390 -12.90 -3.87 16.59
C ASN A 390 -11.92 -2.70 16.47
N PRO A 391 -12.17 -1.73 15.58
CA PRO A 391 -11.27 -0.60 15.40
C PRO A 391 -11.12 0.21 16.67
N ALA A 392 -9.92 0.68 16.96
CA ALA A 392 -9.65 1.54 18.10
C ALA A 392 -10.46 2.84 18.01
N PRO A 393 -10.96 3.38 19.15
CA PRO A 393 -11.72 4.63 19.16
C PRO A 393 -10.90 5.81 18.64
N SER A 394 -11.59 6.86 18.24
CA SER A 394 -10.96 8.13 17.85
C SER A 394 -10.37 8.84 19.07
N ILE A 395 -9.29 9.58 18.83
CA ILE A 395 -8.57 10.39 19.82
C ILE A 395 -9.08 11.84 19.70
N ALA A 396 -9.32 12.50 20.81
CA ALA A 396 -9.76 13.88 20.81
C ALA A 396 -8.70 14.81 20.19
N VAL A 397 -9.11 15.62 19.24
CA VAL A 397 -8.27 16.64 18.57
C VAL A 397 -8.74 18.02 19.06
N PRO A 398 -7.85 18.89 19.56
CA PRO A 398 -8.21 20.26 19.90
C PRO A 398 -8.78 21.00 18.67
N ALA A 399 -9.81 21.81 18.88
CA ALA A 399 -10.39 22.63 17.81
C ALA A 399 -9.41 23.67 17.25
N GLU A 400 -8.43 24.06 18.05
CA GLU A 400 -7.38 24.99 17.69
C GLU A 400 -6.01 24.43 18.06
N LEU A 401 -5.09 24.45 17.11
CA LEU A 401 -3.67 24.17 17.34
C LEU A 401 -2.90 25.47 17.53
N PRO A 402 -1.77 25.44 18.25
CA PRO A 402 -0.95 26.64 18.46
C PRO A 402 -0.41 27.19 17.15
N VAL A 403 -0.52 28.52 16.99
CA VAL A 403 0.02 29.22 15.80
C VAL A 403 1.27 30.00 16.23
N PRO A 404 2.46 29.75 15.63
CA PRO A 404 3.65 30.54 15.87
C PRO A 404 3.46 32.02 15.55
N SER A 405 3.96 32.92 16.40
CA SER A 405 3.68 34.36 16.34
C SER A 405 4.70 35.18 15.51
N GLN A 406 5.64 34.53 14.80
CA GLN A 406 6.63 35.24 13.99
C GLN A 406 5.94 35.99 12.85
N PRO A 407 6.32 37.30 12.61
CA PRO A 407 5.71 38.09 11.55
C PRO A 407 6.08 37.60 10.15
N THR A 408 7.21 36.92 10.01
CA THR A 408 7.67 36.27 8.77
C THR A 408 7.97 34.83 9.09
N ASN A 409 7.35 33.89 8.36
CA ASN A 409 7.53 32.44 8.59
C ASN A 409 7.27 31.66 7.32
N SER A 410 7.79 30.43 7.25
CA SER A 410 7.46 29.46 6.21
C SER A 410 6.47 28.40 6.73
N THR A 411 5.70 27.78 5.85
CA THR A 411 4.79 26.71 6.27
C THR A 411 5.56 25.48 6.79
N GLN A 412 6.74 25.20 6.26
CA GLN A 412 7.63 24.15 6.82
C GLN A 412 8.10 24.49 8.25
N ALA A 413 8.59 25.69 8.48
CA ALA A 413 9.02 26.10 9.83
C ALA A 413 7.83 26.16 10.80
N GLY A 414 6.68 26.63 10.34
CA GLY A 414 5.42 26.61 11.07
C GLY A 414 4.99 25.18 11.47
N PHE A 415 5.11 24.23 10.57
CA PHE A 415 4.82 22.82 10.84
C PHE A 415 5.68 22.26 12.00
N GLY A 416 6.99 22.44 11.92
CA GLY A 416 7.88 22.00 12.99
C GLY A 416 7.61 22.68 14.32
N ALA A 417 7.29 23.98 14.31
CA ALA A 417 6.93 24.73 15.53
C ALA A 417 5.61 24.26 16.14
N ILE A 418 4.57 24.00 15.32
CA ILE A 418 3.28 23.46 15.81
C ILE A 418 3.49 22.10 16.46
N LEU A 419 4.24 21.20 15.80
CA LEU A 419 4.53 19.88 16.38
C LEU A 419 5.32 19.98 17.68
N ASN A 420 6.30 20.88 17.76
CA ASN A 420 7.07 21.11 18.97
C ASN A 420 6.19 21.61 20.14
N GLU A 421 5.20 22.47 19.86
CA GLU A 421 4.25 22.89 20.90
C GLU A 421 3.31 21.75 21.33
N ILE A 422 2.85 20.92 20.39
CA ILE A 422 2.09 19.69 20.73
C ILE A 422 2.98 18.76 21.57
N ALA A 423 4.25 18.61 21.22
CA ALA A 423 5.19 17.77 21.96
C ALA A 423 5.42 18.21 23.41
N ARG A 424 5.25 19.50 23.72
CA ARG A 424 5.34 20.04 25.10
C ARG A 424 4.17 19.63 25.99
N GLN A 425 3.04 19.28 25.37
CA GLN A 425 1.85 18.86 26.09
C GLN A 425 1.91 17.36 26.37
N ASP A 426 1.45 16.94 27.53
CA ASP A 426 1.23 15.52 27.86
C ASP A 426 -0.23 15.12 27.54
N SER A 427 -0.66 15.42 26.32
CA SER A 427 -1.99 15.09 25.83
C SER A 427 -2.02 13.71 25.16
N GLU A 428 -3.21 13.10 25.07
CA GLU A 428 -3.38 11.85 24.33
C GLU A 428 -3.01 12.05 22.85
N LEU A 429 -3.36 13.18 22.25
CA LEU A 429 -2.94 13.56 20.91
C LEU A 429 -1.41 13.46 20.75
N ALA A 430 -0.67 14.12 21.67
CA ALA A 430 0.79 14.13 21.62
C ALA A 430 1.39 12.72 21.78
N ARG A 431 0.79 11.88 22.62
CA ARG A 431 1.27 10.49 22.82
C ARG A 431 1.01 9.58 21.62
N ARG A 432 -0.02 9.85 20.80
CA ARG A 432 -0.42 9.00 19.67
C ARG A 432 0.18 9.43 18.32
N ILE A 433 0.79 10.61 18.25
CA ILE A 433 1.54 11.02 17.05
C ILE A 433 2.82 10.18 16.96
N VAL A 434 3.03 9.59 15.79
CA VAL A 434 4.28 8.92 15.41
C VAL A 434 4.78 9.51 14.09
N THR A 435 6.04 9.97 14.09
CA THR A 435 6.65 10.58 12.91
C THR A 435 7.65 9.64 12.26
N THR A 436 7.83 9.77 10.95
CA THR A 436 8.84 9.01 10.19
C THR A 436 9.36 9.83 9.02
N SER A 437 10.57 9.54 8.58
CA SER A 437 11.26 10.27 7.51
C SER A 437 12.31 9.36 6.85
N PRO A 438 12.53 9.45 5.52
CA PRO A 438 13.60 8.72 4.84
C PRO A 438 14.90 9.56 4.81
N ASP A 439 15.61 9.64 5.95
CA ASP A 439 16.89 10.35 6.13
C ASP A 439 16.81 11.87 5.86
N VAL A 440 15.64 12.49 6.05
CA VAL A 440 15.45 13.94 5.85
C VAL A 440 14.80 14.63 7.05
N THR A 441 14.91 14.05 8.24
CA THR A 441 14.26 14.52 9.48
C THR A 441 14.60 15.97 9.83
N VAL A 442 15.87 16.36 9.72
CA VAL A 442 16.32 17.74 10.01
C VAL A 442 15.85 18.71 8.95
N SER A 443 16.06 18.38 7.69
CA SER A 443 15.75 19.24 6.55
C SER A 443 14.23 19.41 6.29
N THR A 444 13.41 18.52 6.86
CA THR A 444 11.94 18.64 6.86
C THR A 444 11.38 19.23 8.17
N ASN A 445 12.28 19.73 9.03
CA ASN A 445 11.99 20.48 10.25
C ASN A 445 11.32 19.67 11.39
N LEU A 446 11.60 18.35 11.45
CA LEU A 446 11.17 17.49 12.56
C LEU A 446 12.13 17.49 13.76
N GLY A 447 13.31 18.12 13.65
CA GLY A 447 14.37 18.04 14.68
C GLY A 447 13.91 18.42 16.09
N ALA A 448 13.08 19.44 16.24
CA ALA A 448 12.55 19.88 17.54
C ALA A 448 11.57 18.87 18.16
N TRP A 449 10.77 18.20 17.30
CA TRP A 449 9.91 17.09 17.73
C TRP A 449 10.74 15.92 18.24
N VAL A 450 11.75 15.49 17.47
CA VAL A 450 12.61 14.35 17.81
C VAL A 450 13.45 14.62 19.08
N ASN A 451 13.95 15.86 19.27
CA ASN A 451 14.61 16.26 20.52
C ASN A 451 13.73 16.04 21.77
N ARG A 452 12.40 16.08 21.63
CA ARG A 452 11.46 15.89 22.75
C ARG A 452 10.90 14.49 22.86
N ARG A 453 10.69 13.84 21.72
CA ARG A 453 9.94 12.58 21.61
C ARG A 453 10.82 11.39 21.26
N SER A 454 12.12 11.60 21.06
CA SER A 454 13.15 10.60 20.81
C SER A 454 12.94 9.73 19.57
N LEU A 455 13.98 9.05 19.17
CA LEU A 455 13.98 8.02 18.13
C LEU A 455 13.49 6.70 18.73
N PHE A 456 12.65 6.01 17.98
CA PHE A 456 12.21 4.67 18.39
C PHE A 456 13.31 3.64 18.15
N ALA A 457 13.61 2.87 19.17
CA ALA A 457 14.41 1.65 19.09
C ALA A 457 13.91 0.66 20.16
N LYS A 458 14.03 -0.63 19.90
CA LYS A 458 13.60 -1.67 20.86
C LYS A 458 14.34 -1.61 22.18
N GLU A 459 15.58 -1.20 22.14
CA GLU A 459 16.46 -1.03 23.31
C GLU A 459 16.99 0.39 23.32
N ALA A 460 17.21 0.91 24.52
CA ALA A 460 17.83 2.20 24.69
C ALA A 460 19.31 2.13 24.27
N VAL A 461 19.73 3.04 23.40
CA VAL A 461 21.12 3.16 22.97
C VAL A 461 21.71 4.39 23.61
N ALA A 462 22.84 4.23 24.30
CA ALA A 462 23.53 5.33 24.97
C ALA A 462 24.10 6.32 23.96
N ASP A 463 23.90 7.61 24.20
CA ASP A 463 24.52 8.68 23.42
C ASP A 463 25.97 8.88 23.90
N THR A 464 26.92 8.35 23.13
CA THR A 464 28.36 8.46 23.43
C THR A 464 28.83 9.92 23.37
N PHE A 465 28.31 10.75 22.45
CA PHE A 465 28.67 12.18 22.38
C PHE A 465 28.27 12.90 23.67
N LYS A 466 27.10 12.60 24.22
CA LYS A 466 26.64 13.12 25.52
C LYS A 466 27.51 12.63 26.70
N SER A 467 27.86 11.34 26.70
CA SER A 467 28.72 10.76 27.75
C SER A 467 30.16 11.31 27.70
N GLU A 468 30.64 11.63 26.50
CA GLU A 468 31.97 12.24 26.28
C GLU A 468 31.93 13.79 26.35
N HIS A 469 30.82 14.38 26.78
CA HIS A 469 30.61 15.83 26.89
C HIS A 469 30.88 16.61 25.59
N ILE A 470 30.64 16.00 24.42
CA ILE A 470 30.75 16.64 23.10
C ILE A 470 29.47 17.42 22.83
N PRO A 471 29.53 18.75 22.61
CA PRO A 471 28.34 19.54 22.33
C PRO A 471 27.63 19.09 21.04
N SER A 472 26.32 18.92 21.13
CA SER A 472 25.44 18.64 19.96
C SER A 472 24.18 19.47 20.06
N ILE A 473 23.72 19.98 18.94
CA ILE A 473 22.40 20.64 18.81
C ILE A 473 21.27 19.64 18.81
N PHE A 474 21.57 18.38 18.50
CA PHE A 474 20.60 17.27 18.51
C PHE A 474 20.79 16.48 19.81
N THR A 475 19.71 16.40 20.60
CA THR A 475 19.64 15.61 21.82
C THR A 475 18.83 14.34 21.61
N TRP A 476 18.98 13.76 20.44
CA TRP A 476 18.22 12.58 20.04
C TRP A 476 18.70 11.36 20.82
N GLU A 477 17.76 10.69 21.45
CA GLU A 477 18.01 9.44 22.18
C GLU A 477 17.23 8.32 21.47
N PHE A 478 17.84 7.15 21.38
CA PHE A 478 17.16 5.93 20.95
C PHE A 478 16.48 5.29 22.16
N SER A 479 15.16 5.10 22.08
CA SER A 479 14.36 4.65 23.21
C SER A 479 13.15 3.82 22.76
N PRO A 480 12.74 2.80 23.54
CA PRO A 480 11.47 2.11 23.31
C PRO A 480 10.23 3.03 23.39
N LYS A 481 10.37 4.20 24.00
CA LYS A 481 9.32 5.24 24.07
C LYS A 481 9.45 6.32 23.00
N GLY A 482 10.43 6.21 22.11
CA GLY A 482 10.61 7.15 21.02
C GLY A 482 9.42 7.19 20.08
N GLN A 483 9.07 8.39 19.59
CA GLN A 483 7.92 8.60 18.71
C GLN A 483 8.32 8.98 17.28
N HIS A 484 9.61 8.83 16.94
CA HIS A 484 10.10 8.98 15.58
C HIS A 484 10.78 7.70 15.11
N ILE A 485 10.34 7.17 13.98
CA ILE A 485 10.95 6.01 13.33
C ILE A 485 11.75 6.53 12.15
N GLU A 486 13.09 6.60 12.31
CA GLU A 486 13.99 7.02 11.25
C GLU A 486 14.19 5.88 10.25
N LEU A 487 14.02 6.18 8.97
CA LEU A 487 14.29 5.26 7.88
C LEU A 487 15.57 5.64 7.15
N GLY A 488 16.14 4.71 6.39
CA GLY A 488 17.15 5.04 5.39
C GLY A 488 16.57 5.84 4.22
N ILE A 489 17.40 6.15 3.20
CA ILE A 489 16.98 6.81 1.96
C ILE A 489 16.13 5.82 1.16
N ALA A 490 14.86 5.70 1.53
CA ALA A 490 13.97 4.62 1.10
C ALA A 490 12.49 5.09 1.13
N GLU A 491 12.05 5.75 0.05
CA GLU A 491 10.71 6.33 0.00
C GLU A 491 9.60 5.26 -0.12
N ASN A 492 9.88 4.09 -0.71
CA ASN A 492 8.92 2.97 -0.68
C ASN A 492 8.68 2.51 0.76
N ASN A 493 9.73 2.41 1.58
CA ASN A 493 9.63 2.06 2.99
C ASN A 493 8.81 3.10 3.77
N LEU A 494 8.96 4.40 3.44
CA LEU A 494 8.16 5.46 4.07
C LEU A 494 6.66 5.18 3.90
N PHE A 495 6.19 4.97 2.67
CA PHE A 495 4.77 4.76 2.41
C PHE A 495 4.26 3.43 2.96
N THR A 496 5.09 2.39 2.93
CA THR A 496 4.72 1.07 3.49
C THR A 496 4.65 1.12 5.02
N LEU A 497 5.57 1.84 5.68
CA LEU A 497 5.50 2.08 7.12
C LEU A 497 4.29 2.95 7.50
N LEU A 498 4.04 4.04 6.78
CA LEU A 498 2.85 4.87 6.99
C LEU A 498 1.56 4.07 6.84
N SER A 499 1.54 3.14 5.88
CA SER A 499 0.43 2.21 5.72
C SER A 499 0.26 1.31 6.94
N ALA A 500 1.34 0.71 7.44
CA ALA A 500 1.30 -0.16 8.63
C ALA A 500 0.85 0.58 9.89
N LEU A 501 1.43 1.76 10.14
CA LEU A 501 1.06 2.63 11.26
C LEU A 501 -0.41 3.09 11.15
N GLY A 502 -0.84 3.49 9.95
CA GLY A 502 -2.20 3.94 9.68
C GLY A 502 -3.26 2.86 9.83
N LEU A 503 -2.90 1.59 9.59
CA LEU A 503 -3.76 0.43 9.80
C LEU A 503 -3.75 -0.11 11.25
N SER A 504 -2.92 0.44 12.14
CA SER A 504 -2.76 -0.07 13.51
C SER A 504 -4.08 -0.09 14.28
N HIS A 505 -5.00 0.86 14.03
CA HIS A 505 -6.32 0.88 14.65
C HIS A 505 -7.14 -0.39 14.40
N ALA A 506 -6.97 -1.01 13.24
CA ALA A 506 -7.68 -2.23 12.85
C ALA A 506 -6.86 -3.50 13.14
N ILE A 507 -5.54 -3.47 12.92
CA ILE A 507 -4.65 -4.63 13.05
C ILE A 507 -4.26 -4.87 14.51
N ASN A 508 -3.82 -3.82 15.21
CA ASN A 508 -3.33 -3.91 16.60
C ASN A 508 -4.39 -3.47 17.62
N GLY A 509 -5.49 -2.84 17.18
CA GLY A 509 -6.52 -2.29 18.04
C GLY A 509 -6.09 -1.02 18.78
N GLU A 510 -5.06 -0.34 18.28
CA GLU A 510 -4.52 0.90 18.83
C GLU A 510 -4.44 1.97 17.75
N ARG A 511 -5.04 3.13 18.04
CA ARG A 511 -5.02 4.24 17.10
C ARG A 511 -3.70 5.00 17.22
N LEU A 512 -3.02 5.11 16.10
CA LEU A 512 -1.86 5.97 15.91
C LEU A 512 -2.21 7.10 14.94
N LEU A 513 -1.49 8.20 15.03
CA LEU A 513 -1.60 9.37 14.16
C LEU A 513 -0.26 9.55 13.41
N PRO A 514 -0.05 8.78 12.33
CA PRO A 514 1.23 8.77 11.62
C PRO A 514 1.43 10.04 10.80
N ILE A 515 2.65 10.59 10.86
CA ILE A 515 3.09 11.70 10.02
C ILE A 515 4.39 11.29 9.34
N GLY A 516 4.37 11.24 8.00
CA GLY A 516 5.57 11.02 7.21
C GLY A 516 6.04 12.32 6.56
N THR A 517 7.35 12.58 6.56
CA THR A 517 7.92 13.73 5.85
C THR A 517 8.92 13.27 4.79
N LEU A 518 8.91 13.93 3.64
CA LEU A 518 9.87 13.70 2.55
C LEU A 518 9.98 14.95 1.67
N TYR A 519 10.99 14.98 0.81
CA TYR A 519 11.07 16.01 -0.23
C TYR A 519 10.01 15.76 -1.31
N ASP A 520 9.28 16.82 -1.66
CA ASP A 520 8.14 16.76 -2.57
C ASP A 520 8.39 15.97 -3.89
N PRO A 521 9.51 16.18 -4.63
CA PRO A 521 9.75 15.43 -5.87
C PRO A 521 9.90 13.93 -5.67
N PHE A 522 10.33 13.49 -4.48
CA PHE A 522 10.61 12.07 -4.23
C PHE A 522 9.38 11.23 -3.86
N ILE A 523 8.19 11.83 -3.77
CA ILE A 523 6.93 11.07 -3.80
C ILE A 523 6.92 10.10 -4.98
N ALA A 524 7.47 10.51 -6.12
CA ALA A 524 7.51 9.70 -7.33
C ALA A 524 8.24 8.35 -7.16
N ARG A 525 9.21 8.24 -6.22
CA ARG A 525 9.92 6.98 -5.92
C ARG A 525 9.06 5.93 -5.23
N GLY A 526 8.02 6.36 -4.50
CA GLY A 526 7.13 5.47 -3.76
C GLY A 526 5.65 5.63 -4.15
N LEU A 527 5.36 6.15 -5.34
CA LEU A 527 3.99 6.48 -5.75
C LEU A 527 3.08 5.24 -5.77
N ASP A 528 3.58 4.07 -6.17
CA ASP A 528 2.83 2.82 -6.11
C ASP A 528 2.50 2.43 -4.67
N ALA A 529 3.45 2.53 -3.76
CA ALA A 529 3.23 2.24 -2.33
C ALA A 529 2.25 3.25 -1.70
N LEU A 530 2.30 4.53 -2.08
CA LEU A 530 1.30 5.54 -1.68
C LEU A 530 -0.11 5.17 -2.17
N ASN A 531 -0.22 4.81 -3.46
CA ASN A 531 -1.50 4.39 -4.05
C ASN A 531 -2.09 3.19 -3.30
N TYR A 532 -1.27 2.16 -3.01
CA TYR A 532 -1.73 1.00 -2.26
C TYR A 532 -2.04 1.28 -0.80
N ALA A 533 -1.33 2.20 -0.15
CA ALA A 533 -1.67 2.66 1.19
C ALA A 533 -3.08 3.28 1.21
N CYS A 534 -3.40 4.14 0.23
CA CYS A 534 -4.75 4.71 0.08
C CYS A 534 -5.79 3.64 -0.30
N TYR A 535 -5.45 2.71 -1.21
CA TYR A 535 -6.35 1.65 -1.67
C TYR A 535 -6.78 0.71 -0.53
N GLN A 536 -5.90 0.43 0.43
CA GLN A 536 -6.24 -0.40 1.60
C GLN A 536 -6.76 0.41 2.79
N ASP A 537 -7.06 1.69 2.57
CA ASP A 537 -7.62 2.61 3.55
C ASP A 537 -6.72 2.84 4.78
N ALA A 538 -5.42 2.90 4.57
CA ALA A 538 -4.49 3.37 5.60
C ALA A 538 -4.69 4.86 5.89
N ARG A 539 -4.40 5.28 7.12
CA ARG A 539 -4.75 6.60 7.66
C ARG A 539 -3.51 7.32 8.19
N PHE A 540 -3.00 8.30 7.43
CA PHE A 540 -1.78 9.03 7.74
C PHE A 540 -1.80 10.46 7.20
N ILE A 541 -0.86 11.28 7.67
CA ILE A 541 -0.56 12.61 7.16
C ILE A 541 0.81 12.55 6.47
N LEU A 542 0.83 12.87 5.17
CA LEU A 542 2.04 13.00 4.36
C LEU A 542 2.40 14.48 4.24
N VAL A 543 3.61 14.85 4.63
CA VAL A 543 4.13 16.22 4.52
C VAL A 543 5.27 16.24 3.52
N ALA A 544 5.02 16.77 2.34
CA ALA A 544 6.03 16.95 1.30
C ALA A 544 6.65 18.35 1.37
N THR A 545 7.92 18.40 1.75
CA THR A 545 8.66 19.64 1.99
C THR A 545 10.17 19.41 1.91
N PRO A 546 10.92 20.29 1.26
CA PRO A 546 10.50 21.49 0.51
C PRO A 546 9.71 21.17 -0.75
N SER A 547 8.74 22.05 -1.07
CA SER A 547 7.90 21.88 -2.25
C SER A 547 8.31 22.83 -3.40
N GLY A 548 8.04 22.40 -4.64
CA GLY A 548 8.21 23.20 -5.84
C GLY A 548 9.63 23.73 -6.03
N ILE A 549 9.72 25.00 -6.41
CA ILE A 549 10.98 25.72 -6.61
C ILE A 549 11.57 26.23 -5.28
N THR A 550 10.87 26.08 -4.15
CA THR A 550 11.33 26.68 -2.88
C THR A 550 12.61 26.05 -2.32
N LEU A 551 13.09 24.94 -2.88
CA LEU A 551 14.45 24.41 -2.67
C LEU A 551 15.42 24.97 -3.75
N ALA A 552 15.34 26.26 -4.02
CA ALA A 552 15.96 26.94 -5.13
C ALA A 552 17.50 26.72 -5.28
N PRO A 553 18.31 26.75 -4.21
CA PRO A 553 19.78 26.56 -4.33
C PRO A 553 20.19 25.15 -4.76
N GLU A 554 19.41 24.10 -4.42
CA GLU A 554 19.74 22.71 -4.78
C GLU A 554 19.41 22.40 -6.25
N GLY A 555 18.46 23.12 -6.83
CA GLY A 555 18.21 23.09 -8.27
C GLY A 555 17.36 21.93 -8.77
N GLY A 556 17.48 21.70 -10.06
CA GLY A 556 16.51 21.00 -10.89
C GLY A 556 16.02 19.64 -10.43
N ALA A 557 16.90 18.76 -9.94
CA ALA A 557 16.52 17.41 -9.52
C ALA A 557 15.71 17.38 -8.21
N HIS A 558 15.75 18.45 -7.42
CA HIS A 558 15.06 18.57 -6.13
C HIS A 558 13.84 19.49 -6.22
N GLN A 559 13.48 19.97 -7.40
CA GLN A 559 12.32 20.83 -7.65
C GLN A 559 11.20 20.02 -8.29
N SER A 560 9.98 20.17 -7.77
CA SER A 560 8.82 19.40 -8.20
C SER A 560 7.93 20.18 -9.16
N ILE A 561 7.32 19.49 -10.13
CA ILE A 561 6.43 20.07 -11.14
C ILE A 561 5.02 19.51 -11.00
N ALA A 562 4.90 18.17 -11.13
CA ALA A 562 3.62 17.47 -11.24
C ALA A 562 2.98 17.08 -9.89
N GLN A 563 3.68 17.24 -8.80
CA GLN A 563 3.24 16.74 -7.47
C GLN A 563 1.92 17.35 -6.99
N PRO A 564 1.57 18.62 -7.28
CA PRO A 564 0.23 19.12 -6.94
C PRO A 564 -0.93 18.35 -7.60
N LEU A 565 -0.68 17.74 -8.78
CA LEU A 565 -1.68 16.94 -9.50
C LEU A 565 -1.98 15.60 -8.81
N ILE A 566 -1.06 15.11 -7.97
CA ILE A 566 -1.29 13.88 -7.19
C ILE A 566 -2.54 14.05 -6.32
N GLY A 567 -2.70 15.19 -5.65
CA GLY A 567 -3.88 15.47 -4.85
C GLY A 567 -5.19 15.41 -5.62
N LEU A 568 -5.21 15.92 -6.87
CA LEU A 568 -6.40 15.88 -7.73
C LEU A 568 -6.74 14.47 -8.26
N ALA A 569 -5.77 13.55 -8.27
CA ALA A 569 -5.86 12.26 -8.96
C ALA A 569 -5.83 11.05 -8.02
N GLN A 570 -5.44 11.22 -6.75
CA GLN A 570 -5.27 10.13 -5.81
C GLN A 570 -6.51 9.94 -4.93
N ASP A 571 -7.27 8.87 -5.17
CA ASP A 571 -8.40 8.50 -4.31
C ASP A 571 -7.92 8.16 -2.87
N GLY A 572 -8.67 8.62 -1.88
CA GLY A 572 -8.36 8.40 -0.46
C GLY A 572 -7.32 9.35 0.13
N LEU A 573 -6.93 10.40 -0.59
CA LEU A 573 -5.91 11.38 -0.18
C LEU A 573 -6.44 12.80 -0.32
N ALA A 574 -6.76 13.49 0.79
CA ALA A 574 -7.14 14.90 0.78
C ALA A 574 -5.87 15.77 0.74
N ALA A 575 -5.71 16.61 -0.29
CA ALA A 575 -4.50 17.38 -0.52
C ALA A 575 -4.67 18.87 -0.22
N PHE A 576 -3.68 19.47 0.44
CA PHE A 576 -3.65 20.89 0.80
C PHE A 576 -2.29 21.52 0.52
N GLU A 577 -2.30 22.79 0.12
CA GLU A 577 -1.10 23.61 -0.08
C GLU A 577 -1.33 25.02 0.52
N PRO A 578 -1.19 25.15 1.87
CA PRO A 578 -1.37 26.45 2.52
C PRO A 578 -0.24 27.42 2.20
N ALA A 579 -0.56 28.69 2.11
CA ALA A 579 0.43 29.77 2.00
C ALA A 579 0.93 30.24 3.37
N PHE A 580 0.06 30.27 4.38
CA PHE A 580 0.32 30.87 5.69
C PHE A 580 0.25 29.83 6.84
N VAL A 581 0.93 30.14 7.94
CA VAL A 581 1.02 29.23 9.09
C VAL A 581 -0.30 29.12 9.86
N ASP A 582 -1.12 30.16 9.86
CA ASP A 582 -2.45 30.14 10.44
C ASP A 582 -3.41 29.21 9.67
N GLU A 583 -3.32 29.17 8.33
CA GLU A 583 -4.00 28.18 7.50
C GLU A 583 -3.53 26.77 7.81
N LEU A 584 -2.20 26.58 7.90
CA LEU A 584 -1.60 25.29 8.23
C LEU A 584 -2.10 24.73 9.57
N ALA A 585 -2.21 25.60 10.58
CA ALA A 585 -2.72 25.17 11.89
C ALA A 585 -4.17 24.66 11.81
N VAL A 586 -5.03 25.33 11.05
CA VAL A 586 -6.41 24.89 10.79
C VAL A 586 -6.42 23.56 10.03
N ILE A 587 -5.61 23.43 8.99
CA ILE A 587 -5.53 22.24 8.16
C ILE A 587 -4.97 21.05 8.95
N LEU A 588 -3.97 21.24 9.82
CA LEU A 588 -3.45 20.17 10.68
C LEU A 588 -4.50 19.66 11.69
N ALA A 589 -5.28 20.57 12.30
CA ALA A 589 -6.38 20.16 13.18
C ALA A 589 -7.42 19.33 12.39
N PHE A 590 -7.81 19.79 11.21
CA PHE A 590 -8.66 19.02 10.30
C PHE A 590 -8.01 17.67 9.94
N ALA A 591 -6.74 17.63 9.58
CA ALA A 591 -6.03 16.41 9.17
C ALA A 591 -6.05 15.34 10.28
N PHE A 592 -5.72 15.71 11.53
CA PHE A 592 -5.79 14.78 12.66
C PHE A 592 -7.21 14.25 12.91
N ALA A 593 -8.23 15.05 12.70
CA ALA A 593 -9.62 14.59 12.82
C ALA A 593 -10.03 13.72 11.61
N TYR A 594 -9.66 14.12 10.40
CA TYR A 594 -10.05 13.48 9.14
C TYR A 594 -9.51 12.04 9.00
N ILE A 595 -8.23 11.82 9.36
CA ILE A 595 -7.64 10.47 9.31
C ILE A 595 -8.26 9.48 10.31
N GLN A 596 -9.12 9.94 11.21
CA GLN A 596 -9.78 9.11 12.23
C GLN A 596 -11.26 8.87 11.95
N ARG A 597 -11.84 9.49 10.93
CA ARG A 597 -13.25 9.32 10.58
C ARG A 597 -13.55 7.87 10.17
N SER A 598 -14.71 7.38 10.55
CA SER A 598 -15.13 5.99 10.31
C SER A 598 -16.63 5.88 10.05
N GLY A 599 -17.23 6.91 9.44
CA GLY A 599 -18.62 6.91 9.03
C GLY A 599 -18.89 5.99 7.84
N GLU A 600 -20.10 5.98 7.35
CA GLU A 600 -20.52 5.19 6.18
C GLU A 600 -20.29 5.97 4.88
N THR A 601 -19.90 5.28 3.84
CA THR A 601 -19.88 5.83 2.47
C THR A 601 -21.30 6.16 2.03
N ASP A 602 -21.45 7.25 1.26
CA ASP A 602 -22.74 7.55 0.65
C ASP A 602 -23.22 6.38 -0.24
N ALA A 603 -24.52 6.27 -0.44
CA ALA A 603 -25.12 5.16 -1.21
C ALA A 603 -24.62 5.10 -2.67
N SER A 604 -24.01 6.16 -3.20
CA SER A 604 -23.46 6.21 -4.56
C SER A 604 -22.06 5.59 -4.69
N GLY A 605 -21.31 5.47 -3.57
CA GLY A 605 -19.92 5.01 -3.58
C GLY A 605 -18.94 5.95 -4.30
N HIS A 606 -19.35 7.22 -4.55
CA HIS A 606 -18.56 8.22 -5.27
C HIS A 606 -18.21 9.45 -4.41
N ASP A 607 -18.09 9.26 -3.11
CA ASP A 607 -17.70 10.31 -2.16
C ASP A 607 -16.18 10.52 -2.20
N TRP A 608 -15.72 11.33 -3.15
CA TRP A 608 -14.29 11.70 -3.23
C TRP A 608 -13.86 12.53 -2.01
N LEU A 609 -14.72 13.38 -1.47
CA LEU A 609 -14.41 14.20 -0.30
C LEU A 609 -14.28 13.41 0.99
N ARG A 610 -14.91 12.24 1.06
CA ARG A 610 -14.88 11.33 2.21
C ARG A 610 -15.15 12.04 3.54
N GLU A 611 -16.13 12.93 3.56
CA GLU A 611 -16.43 13.74 4.77
C GLU A 611 -16.80 12.87 5.96
N GLU A 612 -17.51 11.77 5.75
CA GLU A 612 -17.92 10.85 6.82
C GLU A 612 -16.86 9.75 7.05
N THR A 613 -16.32 9.19 6.00
CA THR A 613 -15.40 8.05 6.09
C THR A 613 -13.96 8.44 6.36
N GLY A 614 -13.55 9.65 5.99
CA GLY A 614 -12.16 10.10 6.05
C GLY A 614 -11.22 9.42 5.06
N GLY A 615 -9.95 9.71 5.18
CA GLY A 615 -8.87 9.20 4.33
C GLY A 615 -7.52 9.63 4.89
N SER A 616 -6.46 9.54 4.09
CA SER A 616 -5.16 10.14 4.38
C SER A 616 -5.13 11.62 3.95
N VAL A 617 -4.12 12.35 4.40
CA VAL A 617 -3.95 13.78 4.08
C VAL A 617 -2.55 14.01 3.51
N TYR A 618 -2.46 14.81 2.44
CA TYR A 618 -1.22 15.26 1.84
C TYR A 618 -1.08 16.78 2.00
N LEU A 619 0.01 17.19 2.64
CA LEU A 619 0.36 18.60 2.84
C LEU A 619 1.60 18.94 2.02
N ARG A 620 1.49 19.88 1.12
CA ARG A 620 2.59 20.42 0.35
C ARG A 620 3.06 21.73 0.98
N LEU A 621 4.27 21.74 1.58
CA LEU A 621 4.77 22.85 2.39
C LEU A 621 6.06 23.45 1.81
N SER A 622 6.19 24.78 1.97
CA SER A 622 7.29 25.57 1.46
C SER A 622 8.31 25.93 2.54
N THR A 623 9.59 25.96 2.17
CA THR A 623 10.69 26.53 2.97
C THR A 623 10.77 28.05 2.88
N ARG A 624 10.06 28.69 1.94
CA ARG A 624 10.11 30.12 1.70
C ARG A 624 9.49 30.91 2.85
N PRO A 625 10.24 31.75 3.58
CA PRO A 625 9.64 32.64 4.57
C PRO A 625 8.83 33.74 3.87
N ILE A 626 7.58 33.91 4.29
CA ILE A 626 6.69 34.96 3.80
C ILE A 626 6.08 35.75 4.96
N GLU A 627 5.68 37.01 4.71
CA GLU A 627 4.99 37.80 5.70
C GLU A 627 3.63 37.17 6.05
N GLN A 628 3.36 37.02 7.35
CA GLN A 628 2.15 36.37 7.86
C GLN A 628 1.02 37.42 8.00
N PRO A 629 -0.21 37.10 7.56
CA PRO A 629 -1.34 38.01 7.65
C PRO A 629 -1.74 38.23 9.10
N ARG A 630 -2.04 39.48 9.48
CA ARG A 630 -2.65 39.83 10.76
C ARG A 630 -4.17 39.80 10.62
N ARG A 631 -4.79 38.66 10.94
CA ARG A 631 -6.24 38.44 10.82
C ARG A 631 -6.78 37.62 11.97
N ALA A 632 -8.06 37.80 12.28
CA ALA A 632 -8.78 36.92 13.17
C ALA A 632 -9.25 35.67 12.42
N MET A 633 -9.04 34.51 13.02
CA MET A 633 -9.48 33.23 12.46
C MET A 633 -10.95 32.98 12.86
N SER A 634 -11.90 33.54 12.11
CA SER A 634 -13.33 33.30 12.36
C SER A 634 -13.73 31.85 12.01
N PRO A 635 -14.86 31.35 12.54
CA PRO A 635 -15.40 30.05 12.17
C PRO A 635 -15.64 29.89 10.67
N GLU A 636 -16.10 30.95 9.98
CA GLU A 636 -16.36 30.95 8.54
C GLU A 636 -15.05 30.87 7.75
N LEU A 637 -14.01 31.58 8.17
CA LEU A 637 -12.70 31.51 7.54
C LEU A 637 -12.06 30.13 7.74
N ARG A 638 -12.19 29.54 8.95
CA ARG A 638 -11.74 28.17 9.20
C ARG A 638 -12.41 27.18 8.24
N GLN A 639 -13.73 27.28 8.14
CA GLN A 639 -14.49 26.38 7.27
C GLN A 639 -14.06 26.57 5.80
N ALA A 640 -13.92 27.81 5.34
CA ALA A 640 -13.49 28.10 3.98
C ALA A 640 -12.07 27.58 3.66
N ILE A 641 -11.13 27.66 4.63
CA ILE A 641 -9.80 27.07 4.53
C ILE A 641 -9.89 25.54 4.37
N MET A 642 -10.72 24.88 5.18
CA MET A 642 -10.95 23.43 5.11
C MET A 642 -11.66 23.01 3.83
N ASP A 643 -12.60 23.82 3.34
CA ASP A 643 -13.34 23.58 2.08
C ASP A 643 -12.49 23.86 0.83
N GLY A 644 -11.30 24.44 0.98
CA GLY A 644 -10.27 24.56 -0.05
C GLY A 644 -10.01 25.95 -0.60
N GLY A 645 -10.67 27.02 -0.13
CA GLY A 645 -10.35 28.38 -0.58
C GLY A 645 -11.22 29.47 0.01
N TYR A 646 -10.71 30.69 -0.02
CA TYR A 646 -11.38 31.88 0.50
C TYR A 646 -10.91 33.15 -0.21
N TRP A 647 -11.72 34.22 -0.18
CA TRP A 647 -11.34 35.50 -0.72
C TRP A 647 -10.40 36.23 0.25
N MET A 648 -9.14 36.43 -0.14
CA MET A 648 -8.27 37.44 0.51
C MET A 648 -8.74 38.87 0.17
N ARG A 649 -9.20 39.10 -1.07
CA ARG A 649 -9.83 40.31 -1.50
C ARG A 649 -11.00 39.95 -2.42
N LYS A 650 -12.23 40.30 -2.00
CA LYS A 650 -13.42 40.06 -2.79
C LYS A 650 -13.42 40.91 -4.07
N PRO A 651 -13.89 40.33 -5.19
CA PRO A 651 -14.11 41.12 -6.41
C PRO A 651 -15.24 42.15 -6.22
N GLY A 652 -15.09 43.35 -6.79
CA GLY A 652 -16.20 44.30 -6.88
C GLY A 652 -17.11 44.02 -8.08
N PRO A 653 -18.23 44.73 -8.20
CA PRO A 653 -19.22 44.50 -9.25
C PRO A 653 -18.71 44.80 -10.68
N ASN A 654 -17.66 45.61 -10.81
CA ASN A 654 -16.99 45.89 -12.08
C ASN A 654 -15.69 45.12 -12.27
N CYS A 655 -15.52 44.02 -11.55
CA CYS A 655 -14.31 43.21 -11.62
C CYS A 655 -14.05 42.70 -13.05
N GLN A 656 -12.85 42.92 -13.55
CA GLN A 656 -12.42 42.42 -14.85
C GLN A 656 -11.44 41.25 -14.76
N VAL A 657 -10.75 41.10 -13.63
CA VAL A 657 -9.74 40.06 -13.41
C VAL A 657 -9.78 39.59 -11.97
N VAL A 658 -9.77 38.30 -11.81
CA VAL A 658 -9.52 37.60 -10.54
C VAL A 658 -8.17 36.89 -10.63
N VAL A 659 -7.34 37.00 -9.61
CA VAL A 659 -6.14 36.21 -9.46
C VAL A 659 -6.44 35.12 -8.42
N ALA A 660 -6.27 33.84 -8.80
CA ALA A 660 -6.36 32.68 -7.89
C ALA A 660 -4.97 32.07 -7.73
N TYR A 661 -4.56 31.80 -6.50
CA TYR A 661 -3.25 31.21 -6.22
C TYR A 661 -3.30 30.12 -5.17
N THR A 662 -2.24 29.29 -5.12
CA THR A 662 -2.01 28.34 -4.03
C THR A 662 -0.54 28.39 -3.58
N GLY A 663 -0.30 28.21 -2.27
CA GLY A 663 1.02 28.03 -1.70
C GLY A 663 1.98 29.19 -1.80
N ALA A 664 3.24 28.89 -2.11
CA ALA A 664 4.41 29.76 -1.96
C ALA A 664 4.42 31.02 -2.83
N VAL A 665 3.57 31.13 -3.85
CA VAL A 665 3.46 32.30 -4.77
C VAL A 665 2.57 33.41 -4.21
N ALA A 666 2.09 33.31 -2.98
CA ALA A 666 1.26 34.30 -2.33
C ALA A 666 1.85 35.73 -2.37
N PRO A 667 3.15 35.97 -2.08
CA PRO A 667 3.73 37.32 -2.14
C PRO A 667 3.63 37.98 -3.53
N GLU A 668 3.95 37.23 -4.60
CA GLU A 668 3.89 37.73 -5.98
C GLU A 668 2.46 38.04 -6.38
N THR A 669 1.49 37.25 -5.95
CA THR A 669 0.07 37.50 -6.27
C THR A 669 -0.48 38.71 -5.51
N ILE A 670 -0.12 38.87 -4.23
CA ILE A 670 -0.49 40.05 -3.42
C ILE A 670 0.11 41.28 -4.03
N GLN A 671 1.40 41.26 -4.41
CA GLN A 671 2.07 42.38 -5.06
C GLN A 671 1.41 42.72 -6.41
N ALA A 672 1.15 41.73 -7.27
CA ALA A 672 0.51 41.93 -8.56
C ALA A 672 -0.90 42.52 -8.42
N VAL A 673 -1.69 42.05 -7.49
CA VAL A 673 -3.04 42.60 -7.21
C VAL A 673 -2.94 44.01 -6.63
N GLY A 674 -1.93 44.32 -5.80
CA GLY A 674 -1.66 45.64 -5.31
C GLY A 674 -1.40 46.63 -6.47
N LEU A 675 -0.49 46.27 -7.40
CA LEU A 675 -0.18 47.06 -8.59
C LEU A 675 -1.42 47.26 -9.48
N MET A 676 -2.20 46.25 -9.72
CA MET A 676 -3.43 46.32 -10.49
C MET A 676 -4.50 47.16 -9.80
N ALA A 677 -4.57 47.17 -8.49
CA ALA A 677 -5.57 47.90 -7.72
C ALA A 677 -5.36 49.42 -7.72
N GLU A 678 -4.17 49.90 -8.02
CA GLU A 678 -3.89 51.32 -8.22
C GLU A 678 -4.59 51.86 -9.47
N ASP A 679 -4.67 51.03 -10.52
CA ASP A 679 -5.30 51.37 -11.79
C ASP A 679 -6.71 50.81 -11.96
N ARG A 680 -7.01 49.65 -11.37
CA ARG A 680 -8.26 48.90 -11.48
C ARG A 680 -8.75 48.53 -10.08
N ARG A 681 -9.71 49.26 -9.56
CA ARG A 681 -10.18 49.09 -8.15
C ARG A 681 -10.85 47.77 -7.85
N ASP A 682 -11.31 47.04 -8.87
CA ASP A 682 -12.18 45.84 -8.72
C ASP A 682 -11.48 44.51 -9.03
N VAL A 683 -10.21 44.38 -8.66
CA VAL A 683 -9.45 43.11 -8.80
C VAL A 683 -9.72 42.20 -7.61
N GLY A 684 -10.12 40.94 -7.84
CA GLY A 684 -10.28 39.92 -6.81
C GLY A 684 -9.00 39.11 -6.57
N LEU A 685 -8.78 38.66 -5.33
CA LEU A 685 -7.69 37.75 -4.96
C LEU A 685 -8.27 36.56 -4.19
N LEU A 686 -8.22 35.39 -4.83
CA LEU A 686 -8.70 34.11 -4.27
C LEU A 686 -7.50 33.28 -3.80
N ALA A 687 -7.46 32.98 -2.51
CA ALA A 687 -6.53 32.00 -1.94
C ALA A 687 -7.14 30.61 -2.06
N VAL A 688 -6.41 29.68 -2.69
CA VAL A 688 -6.78 28.27 -2.79
C VAL A 688 -5.87 27.51 -1.82
N THR A 689 -6.46 26.93 -0.79
CA THR A 689 -5.74 26.09 0.19
C THR A 689 -5.76 24.61 -0.18
N SER A 690 -6.73 24.22 -1.03
CA SER A 690 -6.86 22.87 -1.56
C SER A 690 -7.55 22.88 -2.93
N ALA A 691 -6.78 22.74 -3.98
CA ALA A 691 -7.32 22.53 -5.33
C ALA A 691 -8.13 21.23 -5.42
N ASP A 692 -7.69 20.18 -4.70
CA ASP A 692 -8.37 18.89 -4.61
C ASP A 692 -9.79 19.04 -4.05
N ARG A 693 -9.95 19.57 -2.86
CA ARG A 693 -11.27 19.67 -2.21
C ARG A 693 -12.24 20.56 -2.97
N LEU A 694 -11.74 21.64 -3.56
CA LEU A 694 -12.56 22.49 -4.44
C LEU A 694 -13.05 21.72 -5.67
N ASN A 695 -12.17 20.98 -6.33
CA ASN A 695 -12.49 20.19 -7.52
C ASN A 695 -13.43 19.02 -7.17
N ALA A 696 -13.13 18.27 -6.13
CA ALA A 696 -13.95 17.17 -5.64
C ALA A 696 -15.35 17.62 -5.25
N GLY A 697 -15.45 18.77 -4.53
CA GLY A 697 -16.72 19.38 -4.15
C GLY A 697 -17.54 19.81 -5.36
N TRP A 698 -16.89 20.38 -6.39
CA TRP A 698 -17.58 20.75 -7.63
C TRP A 698 -18.15 19.52 -8.34
N GLY A 699 -17.35 18.49 -8.53
CA GLY A 699 -17.81 17.20 -9.11
C GLY A 699 -18.93 16.55 -8.29
N ALA A 700 -18.85 16.58 -6.96
CA ALA A 700 -19.90 16.07 -6.07
C ALA A 700 -21.21 16.84 -6.24
N ALA A 701 -21.17 18.17 -6.34
CA ALA A 701 -22.36 18.99 -6.54
C ALA A 701 -23.01 18.73 -7.91
N GLN A 702 -22.19 18.55 -8.98
CA GLN A 702 -22.69 18.18 -10.31
C GLN A 702 -23.46 16.84 -10.26
N ARG A 703 -22.84 15.79 -9.71
CA ARG A 703 -23.49 14.48 -9.55
C ARG A 703 -24.74 14.51 -8.67
N ALA A 704 -24.75 15.36 -7.64
CA ALA A 704 -25.94 15.54 -6.80
C ALA A 704 -27.11 16.14 -7.60
N ARG A 705 -26.83 17.13 -8.45
CA ARG A 705 -27.86 17.74 -9.35
C ARG A 705 -28.40 16.73 -10.37
N GLU A 706 -27.54 15.89 -10.96
CA GLU A 706 -27.93 14.81 -11.87
C GLU A 706 -28.88 13.81 -11.20
N ARG A 707 -28.72 13.61 -9.89
CA ARG A 707 -29.61 12.77 -9.06
C ARG A 707 -30.87 13.47 -8.55
N GLY A 708 -31.14 14.68 -9.00
CA GLY A 708 -32.36 15.46 -8.68
C GLY A 708 -32.21 16.42 -7.51
N LEU A 709 -31.05 16.55 -6.88
CA LEU A 709 -30.78 17.54 -5.84
C LEU A 709 -30.39 18.89 -6.47
N VAL A 710 -31.28 19.48 -7.26
CA VAL A 710 -31.04 20.59 -8.19
C VAL A 710 -30.44 21.86 -7.55
N HIS A 711 -30.62 22.07 -6.26
CA HIS A 711 -30.13 23.22 -5.53
C HIS A 711 -28.76 23.02 -4.88
N THR A 712 -28.15 21.83 -5.02
CA THR A 712 -26.83 21.56 -4.46
C THR A 712 -25.75 22.41 -5.11
N ARG A 713 -24.96 23.11 -4.31
CA ARG A 713 -23.88 23.98 -4.74
C ARG A 713 -22.61 23.69 -3.96
N SER A 714 -21.50 23.55 -4.67
CA SER A 714 -20.18 23.40 -4.09
C SER A 714 -19.65 24.70 -3.48
N HIS A 715 -18.61 24.58 -2.65
CA HIS A 715 -17.94 25.76 -2.09
C HIS A 715 -17.36 26.67 -3.16
N VAL A 716 -16.69 26.10 -4.16
CA VAL A 716 -16.11 26.89 -5.25
C VAL A 716 -17.17 27.60 -6.12
N GLU A 717 -18.32 26.98 -6.34
CA GLU A 717 -19.43 27.67 -7.03
C GLU A 717 -19.93 28.86 -6.25
N ARG A 718 -20.05 28.75 -4.91
CA ARG A 718 -20.43 29.89 -4.04
C ARG A 718 -19.39 31.01 -4.07
N LEU A 719 -18.09 30.67 -4.04
CA LEU A 719 -17.02 31.65 -4.16
C LEU A 719 -17.10 32.40 -5.48
N LEU A 720 -17.27 31.68 -6.60
CA LEU A 720 -17.29 32.29 -7.92
C LEU A 720 -18.60 33.02 -8.29
N ASP A 721 -19.68 32.89 -7.49
CA ASP A 721 -20.90 33.66 -7.69
C ASP A 721 -20.66 35.17 -7.58
N GLU A 722 -19.71 35.57 -6.76
CA GLU A 722 -19.33 36.97 -6.58
C GLU A 722 -18.53 37.53 -7.81
N VAL A 723 -18.12 36.63 -8.75
CA VAL A 723 -17.32 37.01 -9.93
C VAL A 723 -18.23 37.23 -11.13
N PRO A 724 -18.21 38.44 -11.73
CA PRO A 724 -18.96 38.73 -12.96
C PRO A 724 -18.55 37.76 -14.10
N THR A 725 -19.50 37.31 -14.92
CA THR A 725 -19.25 36.33 -15.99
C THR A 725 -18.25 36.79 -17.06
N HIS A 726 -18.13 38.10 -17.25
CA HIS A 726 -17.14 38.69 -18.19
C HIS A 726 -15.72 38.81 -17.60
N CYS A 727 -15.55 38.49 -16.33
CA CYS A 727 -14.27 38.59 -15.63
C CYS A 727 -13.31 37.51 -16.11
N GLY A 728 -12.06 37.88 -16.41
CA GLY A 728 -10.98 36.95 -16.67
C GLY A 728 -10.37 36.38 -15.38
N MET A 729 -9.74 35.24 -15.45
CA MET A 729 -9.09 34.58 -14.31
C MET A 729 -7.61 34.29 -14.62
N VAL A 730 -6.71 34.74 -13.76
CA VAL A 730 -5.29 34.33 -13.76
C VAL A 730 -5.10 33.35 -12.63
N THR A 731 -4.62 32.14 -12.91
CA THR A 731 -4.26 31.16 -11.87
C THR A 731 -2.75 31.04 -11.76
N VAL A 732 -2.22 30.97 -10.56
CA VAL A 732 -0.77 30.98 -10.29
C VAL A 732 -0.42 29.96 -9.21
N LEU A 733 0.63 29.14 -9.46
CA LEU A 733 1.18 28.25 -8.46
C LEU A 733 2.65 27.91 -8.73
N ASP A 734 3.34 27.48 -7.70
CA ASP A 734 4.66 26.89 -7.78
C ASP A 734 4.52 25.38 -8.05
N GLY A 735 4.17 25.04 -9.27
CA GLY A 735 3.88 23.71 -9.78
C GLY A 735 3.16 23.75 -11.12
N HIS A 736 2.69 22.60 -11.61
CA HIS A 736 2.09 22.50 -12.94
C HIS A 736 0.76 23.26 -13.04
N PRO A 737 0.59 24.17 -14.04
CA PRO A 737 -0.57 25.05 -14.13
C PRO A 737 -1.92 24.34 -14.28
N ALA A 738 -1.96 23.10 -14.78
CA ALA A 738 -3.17 22.29 -14.87
C ALA A 738 -3.89 22.09 -13.52
N THR A 739 -3.17 22.23 -12.41
CA THR A 739 -3.73 22.09 -11.05
C THR A 739 -4.89 23.06 -10.78
N LEU A 740 -4.85 24.27 -11.35
CA LEU A 740 -5.87 25.31 -11.13
C LEU A 740 -6.63 25.73 -12.39
N THR A 741 -6.19 25.30 -13.59
CA THR A 741 -6.79 25.72 -14.87
C THR A 741 -8.30 25.45 -14.97
N TRP A 742 -8.78 24.38 -14.34
CA TRP A 742 -10.18 23.95 -14.34
C TRP A 742 -11.14 24.95 -13.65
N LEU A 743 -10.62 25.87 -12.81
CA LEU A 743 -11.45 26.87 -12.11
C LEU A 743 -12.27 27.71 -13.10
N GLY A 744 -11.74 28.00 -14.29
CA GLY A 744 -12.47 28.75 -15.30
C GLY A 744 -13.68 28.02 -15.88
N ALA A 745 -13.67 26.71 -15.91
CA ALA A 745 -14.78 25.92 -16.44
C ALA A 745 -16.06 26.01 -15.60
N ILE A 746 -15.97 26.40 -14.33
CA ILE A 746 -17.11 26.44 -13.39
C ILE A 746 -18.17 27.44 -13.86
N ARG A 747 -17.76 28.60 -14.36
CA ARG A 747 -18.66 29.67 -14.87
C ARG A 747 -18.32 30.21 -16.27
N GLY A 748 -17.42 29.52 -16.99
CA GLY A 748 -17.01 29.88 -18.33
C GLY A 748 -16.09 31.11 -18.41
N HIS A 749 -15.28 31.35 -17.40
CA HIS A 749 -14.29 32.41 -17.38
C HIS A 749 -13.11 32.12 -18.34
N ALA A 750 -12.63 33.13 -19.06
CA ALA A 750 -11.36 33.04 -19.76
C ALA A 750 -10.22 32.90 -18.73
N VAL A 751 -9.35 31.89 -18.91
CA VAL A 751 -8.26 31.59 -17.94
C VAL A 751 -6.90 31.77 -18.58
N ARG A 752 -5.98 32.38 -17.84
CA ARG A 752 -4.55 32.35 -18.09
C ARG A 752 -3.86 31.72 -16.88
N SER A 753 -3.32 30.51 -17.08
CA SER A 753 -2.64 29.76 -16.01
C SER A 753 -1.14 29.97 -16.08
N LEU A 754 -0.55 30.32 -14.94
CA LEU A 754 0.89 30.46 -14.75
C LEU A 754 1.37 29.39 -13.76
N GLY A 755 2.50 28.78 -14.08
CA GLY A 755 3.06 27.70 -13.27
C GLY A 755 4.40 27.23 -13.81
N VAL A 756 4.89 26.12 -13.27
CA VAL A 756 6.16 25.49 -13.65
C VAL A 756 5.88 24.30 -14.57
N GLU A 757 6.35 24.34 -15.82
CA GLU A 757 6.11 23.32 -16.84
C GLU A 757 7.38 22.58 -17.27
N HIS A 758 8.56 23.04 -16.83
CA HIS A 758 9.86 22.48 -17.22
C HIS A 758 10.70 22.14 -15.99
N PHE A 759 11.70 21.28 -16.20
CA PHE A 759 12.64 20.93 -15.12
C PHE A 759 13.27 22.16 -14.50
N GLY A 760 13.51 22.07 -13.19
CA GLY A 760 14.03 23.13 -12.37
C GLY A 760 15.46 23.56 -12.73
N GLN A 761 15.87 24.68 -12.17
CA GLN A 761 17.18 25.31 -12.33
C GLN A 761 17.69 25.78 -10.96
N THR A 762 19.01 25.79 -10.77
CA THR A 762 19.63 26.41 -9.59
C THR A 762 19.52 27.90 -9.65
N GLY A 763 19.16 28.54 -8.54
CA GLY A 763 19.08 30.00 -8.49
C GLY A 763 18.51 30.54 -7.19
N SER A 764 18.18 31.83 -7.15
CA SER A 764 17.35 32.39 -6.10
C SER A 764 15.86 32.27 -6.46
N ILE A 765 14.98 32.24 -5.46
CA ILE A 765 13.53 32.20 -5.71
C ILE A 765 13.09 33.34 -6.65
N PRO A 766 13.49 34.62 -6.45
CA PRO A 766 13.08 35.68 -7.36
C PRO A 766 13.55 35.50 -8.82
N ASP A 767 14.78 34.97 -9.02
CA ASP A 767 15.29 34.73 -10.37
C ASP A 767 14.55 33.58 -11.04
N LEU A 768 14.29 32.52 -10.30
CA LEU A 768 13.55 31.33 -10.81
C LEU A 768 12.08 31.66 -11.08
N TYR A 769 11.41 32.42 -10.22
CA TYR A 769 10.04 32.84 -10.44
C TYR A 769 9.91 33.72 -11.67
N ARG A 770 10.93 34.61 -11.94
CA ARG A 770 11.02 35.36 -13.18
C ARG A 770 11.26 34.45 -14.38
N HIS A 771 12.18 33.51 -14.26
CA HIS A 771 12.49 32.52 -15.32
C HIS A 771 11.27 31.69 -15.73
N TYR A 772 10.47 31.23 -14.78
CA TYR A 772 9.25 30.46 -15.05
C TYR A 772 8.00 31.32 -15.30
N GLY A 773 8.11 32.63 -15.22
CA GLY A 773 6.98 33.51 -15.48
C GLY A 773 5.85 33.44 -14.45
N ILE A 774 6.21 33.28 -13.17
CA ILE A 774 5.27 33.26 -12.03
C ILE A 774 5.55 34.40 -11.04
N ASP A 775 6.34 35.39 -11.44
CA ASP A 775 6.57 36.60 -10.65
C ASP A 775 5.41 37.62 -10.80
N ALA A 776 5.43 38.71 -10.03
CA ALA A 776 4.36 39.70 -10.04
C ALA A 776 4.17 40.38 -11.42
N ASN A 777 5.26 40.57 -12.18
CA ASN A 777 5.19 41.18 -13.52
C ASN A 777 4.50 40.24 -14.52
N ALA A 778 4.83 38.96 -14.48
CA ALA A 778 4.18 37.95 -15.33
C ALA A 778 2.68 37.84 -15.04
N ILE A 779 2.27 37.92 -13.76
CA ILE A 779 0.88 37.89 -13.33
C ILE A 779 0.14 39.09 -13.87
N VAL A 780 0.72 40.30 -13.76
CA VAL A 780 0.16 41.54 -14.32
C VAL A 780 0.03 41.46 -15.85
N ALA A 781 1.04 40.94 -16.54
CA ALA A 781 1.02 40.76 -17.99
C ALA A 781 -0.07 39.76 -18.42
N ALA A 782 -0.22 38.66 -17.70
CA ALA A 782 -1.28 37.68 -17.93
C ALA A 782 -2.69 38.29 -17.74
N ALA A 783 -2.87 39.10 -16.70
CA ALA A 783 -4.12 39.82 -16.43
C ALA A 783 -4.47 40.81 -17.56
N GLN A 784 -3.48 41.52 -18.08
CA GLN A 784 -3.67 42.44 -19.22
C GLN A 784 -4.08 41.67 -20.50
N ALA A 785 -3.50 40.56 -20.75
CA ALA A 785 -3.81 39.74 -21.94
C ALA A 785 -5.27 39.22 -21.94
N ILE A 786 -5.84 38.97 -20.76
CA ILE A 786 -7.22 38.45 -20.63
C ILE A 786 -8.24 39.59 -20.60
N ALA A 787 -7.89 40.75 -20.03
CA ALA A 787 -8.79 41.88 -19.86
C ALA A 787 -8.15 43.14 -20.48
N PRO A 788 -8.09 43.26 -21.82
CA PRO A 788 -7.53 44.40 -22.49
C PRO A 788 -8.45 45.62 -22.33
N GLY A 789 -8.23 46.49 -21.37
CA GLY A 789 -9.16 47.58 -21.15
C GLY A 789 -8.55 48.87 -20.61
N LYS A 790 -7.41 48.86 -20.01
CA LYS A 790 -6.62 50.05 -19.62
C LYS A 790 -5.16 49.62 -19.44
N PRO A 791 -4.19 50.31 -20.10
CA PRO A 791 -2.79 49.98 -19.91
C PRO A 791 -2.39 50.31 -18.46
N ILE A 792 -1.70 49.34 -17.84
CA ILE A 792 -1.10 49.56 -16.52
C ILE A 792 0.17 50.40 -16.75
N ARG A 793 0.23 51.57 -16.19
CA ARG A 793 1.30 52.54 -16.41
C ARG A 793 2.71 52.06 -16.01
N TYR A 794 2.80 51.06 -15.14
CA TYR A 794 4.05 50.64 -14.49
C TYR A 794 4.91 49.63 -15.26
N LEU A 795 4.36 48.91 -16.25
CA LEU A 795 5.15 47.90 -17.00
C LEU A 795 6.29 48.53 -17.87
N ARG A 796 6.28 49.84 -18.10
CA ARG A 796 7.33 50.54 -18.86
C ARG A 796 8.51 51.03 -18.02
N ALA A 797 8.44 50.95 -16.69
CA ALA A 797 9.46 51.48 -15.79
C ALA A 797 10.39 50.40 -15.22
N LEU A 798 10.17 49.13 -15.52
CA LEU A 798 10.92 48.00 -14.99
C LEU A 798 11.62 47.16 -16.07
N GLY A 799 11.79 47.70 -17.28
CA GLY A 799 12.53 47.12 -18.41
C GLY A 799 14.01 47.45 -18.33
#